data_fe395a795746a6875a6d67a6726ef292
#
_entry.id   fe395a795746a6875a6d67a6726ef292
#
_cell.length_a   1.000
_cell.length_b   1.000
_cell.length_c   1.000
_cell.angle_alpha   90.00
_cell.angle_beta   90.00
_cell.angle_gamma   90.00
#
_symmetry.space_group_name_H-M   'P 1'
#
loop_
_entity.id
_entity.type
_entity.pdbx_description
1 polymer ?
#
loop_
_entity_poly.entity_id
_entity_poly.type
_entity_poly.pdbx_seq_one_letter_code
_entity_poly.pdbx_strand_id
1 'polypeptide(L)'
;MPTSTRTKTKSPVTPESIKDLVLLGSPALSPDGSRVAFVHKKIGSKNNYVTNIWMMDSDRGAPVQFTNGSRDGAPAWSPDGHWLAFVSSREQRSPQVYVMPSTGGEARALTDLPEGAITQLKWSPNGTQVAFSFREQADDLTREATRRRKEAGGTTPPLVTEDVFYRLDGDGYFGERRFKLHVASIEDGGHRMVYGKDTMGFFDYDWAPDGRRIVLATNRNKQPLKNPDRTELLVLDVQTGKTTVIPNMPRGTKGRPVFSPNGRWIAYAGRTGKDSSYSTDNLELWLCDSKTGKARCLSGDTDWCLLAATLSDTSEASFEPWIAWSGNDQILARIGWHGEAHVVRFDRQGKKKPRRLTLGRVVLGPGNLSADGKRIVTTLDQPTAPPELHVGRISATSISLKKRTSFNDQFVKTHTIAKPTMNWVRSADGTRVQTWVLKPPTSRGKRHPGIIEVHGGPHAQYGCTFFHEFQVLANAGYVVAYSNPRGSKGYGRDFCAAIRGCWGTVDWEDIHAVSLWLQSKEYVQTKKIGIMGGSYGGYMTNWAIGSTDMFTAAISDRCVSNMVSMGGNSDFPFEPDRYWEGNCWDRPEALWKSSPIRLMGQARTPTLVIHSEGDLRCNIEQGEQIFSALKIQNVPARFVRYPRETSHGMSRNGPPDMRLHRLDEILNWWKRWFKGKSSR
;
A
#
# COMPACT_ATOMS: atom_id res chain seq x y z
N MET A 1 -10.01 6.81 -54.88
CA MET A 1 -9.86 7.84 -53.85
C MET A 1 -9.49 7.15 -52.55
N PRO A 2 -8.35 7.42 -51.90
CA PRO A 2 -8.06 6.77 -50.63
C PRO A 2 -8.94 7.41 -49.55
N THR A 3 -9.72 6.59 -48.87
CA THR A 3 -10.50 6.95 -47.71
C THR A 3 -9.59 7.44 -46.60
N SER A 4 -9.62 8.74 -46.33
CA SER A 4 -8.99 9.37 -45.21
C SER A 4 -9.53 8.74 -43.91
N THR A 5 -8.80 7.85 -43.29
CA THR A 5 -9.04 7.41 -41.91
C THR A 5 -8.87 8.60 -40.97
N ARG A 6 -9.98 9.29 -40.68
CA ARG A 6 -10.03 10.27 -39.59
C ARG A 6 -9.56 9.58 -38.29
N THR A 7 -8.35 9.83 -37.89
CA THR A 7 -7.86 9.45 -36.56
C THR A 7 -8.83 10.04 -35.53
N LYS A 8 -9.59 9.19 -34.85
CA LYS A 8 -10.49 9.62 -33.78
C LYS A 8 -9.63 10.39 -32.74
N THR A 9 -9.97 11.65 -32.48
CA THR A 9 -9.35 12.45 -31.43
C THR A 9 -9.53 11.74 -30.09
N LYS A 10 -8.41 11.56 -29.36
CA LYS A 10 -8.43 10.96 -28.03
C LYS A 10 -9.21 11.84 -27.04
N SER A 11 -9.99 11.23 -26.17
CA SER A 11 -10.71 11.90 -25.08
C SER A 11 -9.75 12.32 -23.94
N PRO A 12 -10.04 13.37 -23.20
CA PRO A 12 -9.31 13.67 -21.97
C PRO A 12 -9.56 12.60 -20.91
N VAL A 13 -8.61 12.40 -20.01
CA VAL A 13 -8.84 11.64 -18.77
C VAL A 13 -9.65 12.51 -17.82
N THR A 14 -10.81 12.02 -17.37
CA THR A 14 -11.76 12.70 -16.47
C THR A 14 -11.97 11.87 -15.21
N PRO A 15 -12.61 12.39 -14.14
CA PRO A 15 -12.99 11.60 -12.98
C PRO A 15 -13.73 10.30 -13.37
N GLU A 16 -14.71 10.37 -14.27
CA GLU A 16 -15.53 9.23 -14.71
C GLU A 16 -14.71 8.13 -15.39
N SER A 17 -13.62 8.49 -16.04
CA SER A 17 -12.78 7.53 -16.75
C SER A 17 -12.15 6.46 -15.86
N ILE A 18 -12.21 6.62 -14.53
CA ILE A 18 -11.82 5.57 -13.57
C ILE A 18 -12.67 4.31 -13.71
N LYS A 19 -13.91 4.44 -14.22
CA LYS A 19 -14.83 3.32 -14.45
C LYS A 19 -14.36 2.40 -15.59
N ASP A 20 -13.52 2.92 -16.47
CA ASP A 20 -12.96 2.17 -17.61
C ASP A 20 -11.70 1.38 -17.23
N LEU A 21 -11.20 1.57 -16.00
CA LEU A 21 -10.00 0.91 -15.54
C LEU A 21 -10.28 -0.47 -14.95
N VAL A 22 -9.39 -1.39 -15.26
CA VAL A 22 -9.31 -2.71 -14.64
C VAL A 22 -8.10 -2.75 -13.73
N LEU A 23 -8.33 -3.06 -12.45
CA LEU A 23 -7.28 -3.22 -11.46
C LEU A 23 -6.92 -4.70 -11.36
N LEU A 24 -5.63 -5.02 -11.55
CA LEU A 24 -5.13 -6.40 -11.50
C LEU A 24 -4.34 -6.61 -10.21
N GLY A 25 -4.61 -7.73 -9.54
CA GLY A 25 -3.95 -8.05 -8.27
C GLY A 25 -3.71 -9.53 -8.05
N SER A 26 -2.94 -9.84 -7.01
CA SER A 26 -2.68 -11.20 -6.51
C SER A 26 -2.35 -12.24 -7.59
N PRO A 27 -1.37 -11.99 -8.49
CA PRO A 27 -1.03 -12.97 -9.52
C PRO A 27 -0.40 -14.22 -8.88
N ALA A 28 -0.90 -15.40 -9.28
CA ALA A 28 -0.42 -16.70 -8.83
C ALA A 28 -0.06 -17.56 -10.04
N LEU A 29 1.20 -17.95 -10.12
CA LEU A 29 1.72 -18.84 -11.18
C LEU A 29 1.53 -20.30 -10.75
N SER A 30 1.04 -21.16 -11.66
CA SER A 30 0.96 -22.59 -11.40
C SER A 30 2.37 -23.19 -11.11
N PRO A 31 2.46 -24.27 -10.34
CA PRO A 31 3.76 -24.86 -9.99
C PRO A 31 4.66 -25.20 -11.18
N ASP A 32 4.06 -25.69 -12.27
CA ASP A 32 4.75 -25.97 -13.54
C ASP A 32 5.07 -24.71 -14.36
N GLY A 33 4.57 -23.56 -13.94
CA GLY A 33 4.75 -22.29 -14.63
C GLY A 33 3.93 -22.11 -15.90
N SER A 34 2.98 -23.00 -16.20
CA SER A 34 2.21 -22.98 -17.46
C SER A 34 1.00 -22.05 -17.42
N ARG A 35 0.38 -21.81 -16.26
CA ARG A 35 -0.84 -21.01 -16.10
C ARG A 35 -0.69 -19.94 -15.01
N VAL A 36 -1.48 -18.88 -15.14
CA VAL A 36 -1.56 -17.77 -14.19
C VAL A 36 -3.00 -17.57 -13.77
N ALA A 37 -3.28 -17.64 -12.47
CA ALA A 37 -4.51 -17.15 -11.86
C ALA A 37 -4.27 -15.76 -11.27
N PHE A 38 -5.25 -14.85 -11.36
CA PHE A 38 -5.12 -13.49 -10.85
C PHE A 38 -6.48 -12.86 -10.56
N VAL A 39 -6.49 -11.84 -9.72
CA VAL A 39 -7.69 -11.06 -9.43
C VAL A 39 -7.87 -9.98 -10.47
N HIS A 40 -9.05 -9.96 -11.09
CA HIS A 40 -9.55 -8.90 -11.94
C HIS A 40 -10.61 -8.13 -11.16
N LYS A 41 -10.35 -6.85 -10.89
CA LYS A 41 -11.22 -5.95 -10.11
C LYS A 41 -11.66 -4.79 -11.00
N LYS A 42 -12.96 -4.55 -11.06
CA LYS A 42 -13.54 -3.41 -11.78
C LYS A 42 -14.71 -2.79 -11.02
N ILE A 43 -15.07 -1.57 -11.35
CA ILE A 43 -16.27 -0.93 -10.83
C ILE A 43 -17.49 -1.56 -11.50
N GLY A 44 -18.41 -2.04 -10.69
CA GLY A 44 -19.69 -2.63 -11.11
C GLY A 44 -20.79 -1.59 -11.24
N SER A 45 -21.93 -2.00 -11.81
CA SER A 45 -23.09 -1.12 -12.04
C SER A 45 -23.79 -0.64 -10.75
N LYS A 46 -23.55 -1.31 -9.62
CA LYS A 46 -24.18 -1.02 -8.31
C LYS A 46 -23.29 -0.21 -7.38
N ASN A 47 -22.43 0.66 -7.92
CA ASN A 47 -21.48 1.47 -7.11
C ASN A 47 -20.58 0.62 -6.19
N ASN A 48 -20.15 -0.52 -6.68
CA ASN A 48 -19.31 -1.46 -5.92
C ASN A 48 -18.15 -1.94 -6.77
N TYR A 49 -17.15 -2.53 -6.11
CA TYR A 49 -16.12 -3.27 -6.83
C TYR A 49 -16.53 -4.72 -7.01
N VAL A 50 -16.40 -5.22 -8.23
CA VAL A 50 -16.58 -6.63 -8.58
C VAL A 50 -15.20 -7.25 -8.77
N THR A 51 -14.91 -8.30 -7.98
CA THR A 51 -13.65 -9.02 -8.03
C THR A 51 -13.92 -10.49 -8.39
N ASN A 52 -13.26 -10.97 -9.45
CA ASN A 52 -13.29 -12.38 -9.84
C ASN A 52 -11.87 -12.85 -10.14
N ILE A 53 -11.65 -14.14 -10.02
CA ILE A 53 -10.41 -14.77 -10.46
C ILE A 53 -10.51 -15.03 -11.96
N TRP A 54 -9.47 -14.61 -12.65
CA TRP A 54 -9.26 -14.88 -14.07
C TRP A 54 -8.04 -15.81 -14.22
N MET A 55 -8.02 -16.54 -15.31
CA MET A 55 -6.96 -17.48 -15.62
C MET A 55 -6.48 -17.30 -17.06
N MET A 56 -5.20 -17.53 -17.27
CA MET A 56 -4.58 -17.54 -18.61
C MET A 56 -3.42 -18.52 -18.66
N ASP A 57 -3.09 -18.98 -19.87
CA ASP A 57 -1.81 -19.61 -20.16
C ASP A 57 -0.68 -18.57 -20.02
N SER A 58 0.45 -18.96 -19.47
CA SER A 58 1.55 -18.04 -19.20
C SER A 58 2.30 -17.58 -20.43
N ASP A 59 2.23 -18.33 -21.55
CA ASP A 59 2.96 -18.01 -22.78
C ASP A 59 2.07 -17.53 -23.92
N ARG A 60 0.78 -17.93 -23.98
CA ARG A 60 -0.14 -17.69 -25.10
C ARG A 60 -1.59 -17.53 -24.64
N GLY A 61 -2.47 -17.23 -25.58
CA GLY A 61 -3.91 -17.11 -25.33
C GLY A 61 -4.32 -15.84 -24.59
N ALA A 62 -5.61 -15.55 -24.59
CA ALA A 62 -6.23 -14.47 -23.85
C ALA A 62 -6.65 -14.93 -22.45
N PRO A 63 -6.69 -14.04 -21.45
CA PRO A 63 -7.26 -14.36 -20.15
C PRO A 63 -8.75 -14.66 -20.25
N VAL A 64 -9.22 -15.62 -19.44
CA VAL A 64 -10.65 -15.98 -19.32
C VAL A 64 -11.09 -15.84 -17.87
N GLN A 65 -12.33 -15.44 -17.65
CA GLN A 65 -12.92 -15.39 -16.32
C GLN A 65 -13.08 -16.82 -15.81
N PHE A 66 -12.53 -17.11 -14.62
CA PHE A 66 -12.50 -18.44 -14.03
C PHE A 66 -13.53 -18.61 -12.91
N THR A 67 -13.79 -17.56 -12.13
CA THR A 67 -14.83 -17.55 -11.10
C THR A 67 -15.83 -16.44 -11.34
N ASN A 68 -17.05 -16.57 -10.80
CA ASN A 68 -18.16 -15.62 -10.94
C ASN A 68 -18.76 -15.15 -9.61
N GLY A 69 -18.06 -15.36 -8.49
CA GLY A 69 -18.56 -15.03 -7.15
C GLY A 69 -18.63 -13.52 -6.86
N SER A 70 -18.09 -12.67 -7.74
CA SER A 70 -18.09 -11.20 -7.64
C SER A 70 -17.36 -10.62 -6.44
N ARG A 71 -16.86 -11.49 -5.52
CA ARG A 71 -16.10 -11.15 -4.32
C ARG A 71 -15.01 -12.20 -4.05
N ASP A 72 -14.33 -12.64 -5.10
CA ASP A 72 -13.30 -13.65 -5.06
C ASP A 72 -11.91 -13.00 -5.09
N GLY A 73 -10.98 -13.51 -4.28
CA GLY A 73 -9.63 -12.94 -4.19
C GLY A 73 -8.59 -13.93 -3.65
N ALA A 74 -7.34 -13.51 -3.60
CA ALA A 74 -6.21 -14.27 -3.07
C ALA A 74 -6.07 -15.70 -3.63
N PRO A 75 -6.00 -15.92 -4.96
CA PRO A 75 -5.85 -17.24 -5.54
C PRO A 75 -4.50 -17.87 -5.16
N ALA A 76 -4.51 -19.15 -4.81
CA ALA A 76 -3.34 -19.94 -4.49
C ALA A 76 -3.44 -21.34 -5.08
N TRP A 77 -2.42 -21.74 -5.87
CA TRP A 77 -2.35 -23.06 -6.47
C TRP A 77 -1.92 -24.13 -5.46
N SER A 78 -2.52 -25.30 -5.53
CA SER A 78 -1.95 -26.49 -4.86
C SER A 78 -0.59 -26.86 -5.45
N PRO A 79 0.32 -27.48 -4.69
CA PRO A 79 1.66 -27.83 -5.16
C PRO A 79 1.70 -28.76 -6.38
N ASP A 80 0.65 -29.58 -6.55
CA ASP A 80 0.45 -30.47 -7.71
C ASP A 80 -0.22 -29.79 -8.91
N GLY A 81 -0.71 -28.53 -8.72
CA GLY A 81 -1.40 -27.76 -9.75
C GLY A 81 -2.84 -28.22 -10.05
N HIS A 82 -3.39 -29.17 -9.30
CA HIS A 82 -4.75 -29.70 -9.55
C HIS A 82 -5.86 -28.84 -8.94
N TRP A 83 -5.55 -28.07 -7.89
CA TRP A 83 -6.52 -27.27 -7.16
C TRP A 83 -6.13 -25.80 -7.13
N LEU A 84 -7.14 -24.93 -7.09
CA LEU A 84 -7.02 -23.52 -6.77
C LEU A 84 -7.79 -23.24 -5.49
N ALA A 85 -7.09 -22.77 -4.44
CA ALA A 85 -7.72 -22.23 -3.25
C ALA A 85 -7.85 -20.70 -3.40
N PHE A 86 -8.89 -20.12 -2.79
CA PHE A 86 -9.11 -18.67 -2.82
C PHE A 86 -10.03 -18.25 -1.67
N VAL A 87 -10.05 -16.96 -1.37
CA VAL A 87 -10.97 -16.36 -0.39
C VAL A 87 -12.17 -15.78 -1.13
N SER A 88 -13.38 -16.04 -0.63
CA SER A 88 -14.60 -15.50 -1.23
C SER A 88 -15.63 -15.12 -0.17
N SER A 89 -16.32 -14.00 -0.41
CA SER A 89 -17.52 -13.57 0.33
C SER A 89 -18.76 -13.63 -0.58
N ARG A 90 -18.83 -14.62 -1.48
CA ARG A 90 -19.97 -14.83 -2.37
C ARG A 90 -21.26 -15.07 -1.58
N GLU A 91 -22.40 -14.83 -2.21
CA GLU A 91 -23.73 -15.02 -1.59
C GLU A 91 -23.93 -14.18 -0.31
N GLN A 92 -23.21 -13.05 -0.19
CA GLN A 92 -23.24 -12.16 0.98
C GLN A 92 -22.80 -12.82 2.30
N ARG A 93 -22.16 -13.99 2.23
CA ARG A 93 -21.57 -14.66 3.40
C ARG A 93 -20.34 -13.92 3.90
N SER A 94 -19.94 -14.23 5.13
CA SER A 94 -18.62 -13.86 5.63
C SER A 94 -17.53 -14.54 4.83
N PRO A 95 -16.31 -13.98 4.75
CA PRO A 95 -15.22 -14.59 4.01
C PRO A 95 -14.98 -16.05 4.42
N GLN A 96 -14.89 -16.92 3.42
CA GLN A 96 -14.56 -18.34 3.57
C GLN A 96 -13.39 -18.68 2.65
N VAL A 97 -12.66 -19.74 2.99
CA VAL A 97 -11.72 -20.37 2.06
C VAL A 97 -12.52 -21.31 1.16
N TYR A 98 -12.35 -21.11 -0.14
CA TYR A 98 -12.92 -21.96 -1.19
C TYR A 98 -11.82 -22.73 -1.91
N VAL A 99 -12.17 -23.88 -2.46
CA VAL A 99 -11.33 -24.65 -3.39
C VAL A 99 -12.13 -25.07 -4.59
N MET A 100 -11.47 -25.15 -5.74
CA MET A 100 -12.05 -25.70 -6.97
C MET A 100 -10.97 -26.40 -7.81
N PRO A 101 -11.34 -27.37 -8.68
CA PRO A 101 -10.39 -27.95 -9.63
C PRO A 101 -9.82 -26.89 -10.55
N SER A 102 -8.54 -26.98 -10.82
CA SER A 102 -7.85 -26.00 -11.68
C SER A 102 -8.27 -26.09 -13.16
N THR A 103 -8.95 -27.16 -13.55
CA THR A 103 -9.54 -27.35 -14.88
C THR A 103 -10.90 -26.70 -15.05
N GLY A 104 -11.49 -26.17 -13.97
CA GLY A 104 -12.85 -25.61 -13.92
C GLY A 104 -13.80 -26.50 -13.15
N GLY A 105 -15.05 -26.08 -13.07
CA GLY A 105 -16.11 -26.73 -12.28
C GLY A 105 -16.63 -25.84 -11.16
N GLU A 106 -17.34 -26.41 -10.22
CA GLU A 106 -17.92 -25.67 -9.10
C GLU A 106 -16.90 -25.50 -7.95
N ALA A 107 -16.89 -24.31 -7.36
CA ALA A 107 -16.12 -24.02 -6.17
C ALA A 107 -16.88 -24.49 -4.94
N ARG A 108 -16.23 -25.26 -4.06
CA ARG A 108 -16.78 -25.64 -2.76
C ARG A 108 -16.14 -24.83 -1.63
N ALA A 109 -16.93 -24.45 -0.65
CA ALA A 109 -16.39 -23.90 0.59
C ALA A 109 -15.60 -24.99 1.33
N LEU A 110 -14.37 -24.66 1.69
CA LEU A 110 -13.50 -25.53 2.49
C LEU A 110 -13.71 -25.26 3.99
N THR A 111 -14.22 -24.09 4.34
CA THR A 111 -14.43 -23.65 5.72
C THR A 111 -15.86 -23.21 5.96
N ASP A 112 -16.30 -23.28 7.21
CA ASP A 112 -17.52 -22.68 7.73
C ASP A 112 -17.17 -21.83 8.95
N LEU A 113 -16.48 -20.71 8.68
CA LEU A 113 -16.02 -19.77 9.70
C LEU A 113 -17.12 -18.79 10.08
N PRO A 114 -17.19 -18.36 11.35
CA PRO A 114 -18.06 -17.25 11.76
C PRO A 114 -17.70 -15.95 11.05
N GLU A 115 -18.47 -14.90 11.32
CA GLU A 115 -18.15 -13.58 10.76
C GLU A 115 -16.75 -13.14 11.20
N GLY A 116 -15.94 -12.65 10.23
CA GLY A 116 -14.56 -12.28 10.50
C GLY A 116 -13.77 -11.93 9.24
N ALA A 117 -12.47 -11.89 9.38
CA ALA A 117 -11.52 -11.56 8.32
C ALA A 117 -10.52 -12.70 8.09
N ILE A 118 -10.20 -12.99 6.82
CA ILE A 118 -9.20 -13.99 6.41
C ILE A 118 -8.06 -13.26 5.69
N THR A 119 -6.81 -13.63 6.02
CA THR A 119 -5.61 -13.17 5.35
C THR A 119 -4.61 -14.31 5.15
N GLN A 120 -3.60 -14.10 4.31
CA GLN A 120 -2.41 -14.95 4.17
C GLN A 120 -2.71 -16.43 3.85
N LEU A 121 -3.43 -16.71 2.78
CA LEU A 121 -3.72 -18.07 2.33
C LEU A 121 -2.48 -18.77 1.76
N LYS A 122 -2.08 -19.97 2.28
CA LYS A 122 -0.95 -20.78 1.80
C LYS A 122 -1.21 -22.27 1.87
N TRP A 123 -0.93 -22.97 0.77
CA TRP A 123 -0.96 -24.43 0.73
C TRP A 123 0.21 -25.04 1.48
N SER A 124 -0.05 -26.19 2.13
CA SER A 124 1.03 -27.07 2.59
C SER A 124 1.78 -27.68 1.39
N PRO A 125 3.10 -27.90 1.47
CA PRO A 125 3.89 -28.46 0.35
C PRO A 125 3.45 -29.84 -0.13
N ASN A 126 2.77 -30.62 0.72
CA ASN A 126 2.20 -31.92 0.36
C ASN A 126 0.79 -31.83 -0.25
N GLY A 127 0.20 -30.63 -0.36
CA GLY A 127 -1.10 -30.42 -0.98
C GLY A 127 -2.32 -30.87 -0.16
N THR A 128 -2.14 -31.30 1.09
CA THR A 128 -3.23 -31.87 1.91
C THR A 128 -3.97 -30.85 2.76
N GLN A 129 -3.35 -29.67 2.99
CA GLN A 129 -3.88 -28.64 3.87
C GLN A 129 -3.68 -27.25 3.29
N VAL A 130 -4.54 -26.32 3.74
CA VAL A 130 -4.39 -24.88 3.49
C VAL A 130 -4.29 -24.15 4.83
N ALA A 131 -3.22 -23.39 5.03
CA ALA A 131 -3.07 -22.51 6.17
C ALA A 131 -3.59 -21.10 5.83
N PHE A 132 -4.21 -20.43 6.80
CA PHE A 132 -4.70 -19.07 6.69
C PHE A 132 -4.77 -18.40 8.05
N SER A 133 -4.65 -17.07 8.07
CA SER A 133 -4.89 -16.28 9.27
C SER A 133 -6.36 -15.88 9.32
N PHE A 134 -7.02 -16.11 10.45
CA PHE A 134 -8.41 -15.73 10.67
C PHE A 134 -8.56 -14.95 11.97
N ARG A 135 -9.33 -13.86 11.89
CA ARG A 135 -9.80 -13.10 13.05
C ARG A 135 -11.33 -13.08 13.04
N GLU A 136 -11.93 -13.65 14.05
CA GLU A 136 -13.36 -13.59 14.28
C GLU A 136 -13.78 -12.15 14.61
N GLN A 137 -14.97 -11.73 14.18
CA GLN A 137 -15.55 -10.46 14.57
C GLN A 137 -16.01 -10.52 16.03
N ALA A 138 -15.92 -9.39 16.74
CA ALA A 138 -16.50 -9.28 18.07
C ALA A 138 -18.01 -9.51 18.02
N ASP A 139 -18.54 -10.30 18.96
CA ASP A 139 -19.92 -10.83 18.93
C ASP A 139 -20.96 -9.72 18.76
N ASP A 140 -20.80 -8.63 19.51
CA ASP A 140 -21.68 -7.47 19.46
C ASP A 140 -21.58 -6.62 18.17
N LEU A 141 -20.52 -6.81 17.40
CA LEU A 141 -20.27 -6.08 16.16
C LEU A 141 -20.61 -6.88 14.90
N THR A 142 -21.10 -8.12 15.06
CA THR A 142 -21.53 -8.95 13.92
C THR A 142 -22.76 -8.35 13.24
N ARG A 143 -22.91 -8.62 11.95
CA ARG A 143 -24.11 -8.21 11.18
C ARG A 143 -25.39 -8.76 11.79
N GLU A 144 -25.35 -10.00 12.26
CA GLU A 144 -26.48 -10.66 12.90
C GLU A 144 -26.86 -9.96 14.22
N ALA A 145 -25.90 -9.66 15.09
CA ALA A 145 -26.15 -8.92 16.33
C ALA A 145 -26.69 -7.51 16.05
N THR A 146 -26.17 -6.85 15.03
CA THR A 146 -26.62 -5.53 14.59
C THR A 146 -28.06 -5.58 14.08
N ARG A 147 -28.42 -6.60 13.28
CA ARG A 147 -29.76 -6.82 12.76
C ARG A 147 -30.76 -7.07 13.90
N ARG A 148 -30.46 -8.02 14.79
CA ARG A 148 -31.33 -8.34 15.95
C ARG A 148 -31.62 -7.13 16.84
N ARG A 149 -30.59 -6.31 17.12
CA ARG A 149 -30.79 -5.08 17.91
C ARG A 149 -31.70 -4.09 17.20
N LYS A 150 -31.49 -3.88 15.90
CA LYS A 150 -32.32 -2.97 15.11
C LYS A 150 -33.79 -3.44 15.08
N GLU A 151 -34.03 -4.72 14.90
CA GLU A 151 -35.36 -5.33 14.93
C GLU A 151 -36.03 -5.19 16.32
N ALA A 152 -35.24 -5.26 17.39
CA ALA A 152 -35.71 -5.05 18.75
C ALA A 152 -35.82 -3.56 19.17
N GLY A 153 -35.56 -2.61 18.26
CA GLY A 153 -35.58 -1.18 18.56
C GLY A 153 -34.43 -0.72 19.45
N GLY A 154 -33.39 -1.53 19.61
CA GLY A 154 -32.23 -1.21 20.43
C GLY A 154 -31.19 -0.34 19.69
N THR A 155 -30.38 0.37 20.46
CA THR A 155 -29.26 1.17 19.95
C THR A 155 -28.00 0.34 19.75
N THR A 156 -27.01 0.87 19.02
CA THR A 156 -25.66 0.27 18.95
C THR A 156 -25.07 0.21 20.36
N PRO A 157 -24.53 -0.94 20.81
CA PRO A 157 -23.96 -1.06 22.14
C PRO A 157 -22.67 -0.24 22.27
N PRO A 158 -22.27 0.16 23.48
CA PRO A 158 -20.97 0.75 23.70
C PRO A 158 -19.88 -0.27 23.38
N LEU A 159 -18.79 0.19 22.75
CA LEU A 159 -17.59 -0.60 22.62
C LEU A 159 -16.82 -0.54 23.94
N VAL A 160 -16.65 -1.68 24.61
CA VAL A 160 -15.85 -1.80 25.83
C VAL A 160 -14.54 -2.50 25.45
N THR A 161 -13.39 -1.92 25.82
CA THR A 161 -12.07 -2.52 25.58
C THR A 161 -11.11 -2.09 26.67
N GLU A 162 -10.21 -3.00 27.04
CA GLU A 162 -9.08 -2.77 27.93
C GLU A 162 -7.75 -2.68 27.16
N ASP A 163 -7.78 -2.88 25.83
CA ASP A 163 -6.62 -2.83 24.96
C ASP A 163 -6.65 -1.59 24.05
N VAL A 164 -5.53 -0.94 23.90
CA VAL A 164 -5.40 0.23 23.02
C VAL A 164 -5.42 -0.14 21.53
N PHE A 165 -5.04 -1.37 21.17
CA PHE A 165 -5.13 -1.88 19.79
C PHE A 165 -6.45 -2.64 19.58
N TYR A 166 -7.54 -1.91 19.41
CA TYR A 166 -8.90 -2.43 19.26
C TYR A 166 -9.57 -2.07 17.94
N ARG A 167 -8.87 -1.32 17.09
CA ARG A 167 -9.34 -0.80 15.80
C ARG A 167 -8.18 -0.62 14.83
N LEU A 168 -8.47 -0.65 13.52
CA LEU A 168 -7.50 -0.36 12.47
C LEU A 168 -8.22 0.29 11.29
N ASP A 169 -7.63 1.29 10.66
CA ASP A 169 -8.22 1.97 9.50
C ASP A 169 -8.42 1.00 8.33
N GLY A 170 -9.61 1.05 7.75
CA GLY A 170 -10.03 0.14 6.68
C GLY A 170 -10.52 -1.23 7.17
N ASP A 171 -10.20 -1.63 8.40
CA ASP A 171 -10.60 -2.88 9.04
C ASP A 171 -11.72 -2.65 10.08
N GLY A 172 -11.81 -1.43 10.63
CA GLY A 172 -12.82 -1.03 11.58
C GLY A 172 -12.49 -1.41 13.01
N TYR A 173 -13.54 -1.72 13.78
CA TYR A 173 -13.44 -2.07 15.20
C TYR A 173 -13.53 -3.58 15.37
N PHE A 174 -12.61 -4.16 16.13
CA PHE A 174 -12.53 -5.60 16.40
C PHE A 174 -12.33 -5.94 17.88
N GLY A 175 -12.25 -4.94 18.76
CA GLY A 175 -12.05 -5.11 20.19
C GLY A 175 -10.75 -5.86 20.49
N GLU A 176 -10.83 -6.87 21.34
CA GLU A 176 -9.67 -7.69 21.74
C GLU A 176 -9.43 -8.90 20.82
N ARG A 177 -10.20 -9.03 19.74
CA ARG A 177 -10.01 -10.12 18.78
C ARG A 177 -8.71 -9.95 18.01
N ARG A 178 -7.96 -11.05 17.87
CA ARG A 178 -6.65 -11.07 17.17
C ARG A 178 -6.66 -12.13 16.08
N PHE A 179 -5.88 -11.91 15.03
CA PHE A 179 -5.66 -12.96 14.04
C PHE A 179 -4.98 -14.17 14.68
N LYS A 180 -5.44 -15.35 14.31
CA LYS A 180 -4.91 -16.65 14.69
C LYS A 180 -4.62 -17.47 13.44
N LEU A 181 -3.63 -18.34 13.49
CA LEU A 181 -3.31 -19.23 12.37
C LEU A 181 -4.19 -20.46 12.45
N HIS A 182 -4.87 -20.75 11.36
CA HIS A 182 -5.70 -21.94 11.15
C HIS A 182 -5.14 -22.80 10.03
N VAL A 183 -5.46 -24.06 10.05
CA VAL A 183 -5.28 -24.99 8.93
C VAL A 183 -6.60 -25.68 8.62
N ALA A 184 -6.90 -25.86 7.33
CA ALA A 184 -8.05 -26.62 6.86
C ALA A 184 -7.58 -27.81 6.03
N SER A 185 -8.20 -28.96 6.22
CA SER A 185 -7.97 -30.18 5.45
C SER A 185 -8.71 -30.09 4.10
N ILE A 186 -8.06 -30.52 3.04
CA ILE A 186 -8.68 -30.56 1.70
C ILE A 186 -9.67 -31.71 1.58
N GLU A 187 -9.42 -32.81 2.28
CA GLU A 187 -10.20 -34.03 2.16
C GLU A 187 -11.58 -33.87 2.80
N ASP A 188 -11.64 -33.45 4.06
CA ASP A 188 -12.87 -33.40 4.86
C ASP A 188 -13.39 -31.99 5.16
N GLY A 189 -12.64 -30.94 4.81
CA GLY A 189 -12.99 -29.55 5.10
C GLY A 189 -12.88 -29.17 6.58
N GLY A 190 -12.41 -30.08 7.43
CA GLY A 190 -12.16 -29.79 8.84
C GLY A 190 -11.09 -28.74 9.03
N HIS A 191 -11.38 -27.69 9.82
CA HIS A 191 -10.40 -26.67 10.13
C HIS A 191 -10.16 -26.54 11.62
N ARG A 192 -8.94 -26.15 12.01
CA ARG A 192 -8.58 -25.93 13.41
C ARG A 192 -7.55 -24.83 13.56
N MET A 193 -7.59 -24.14 14.70
CA MET A 193 -6.55 -23.21 15.09
C MET A 193 -5.28 -23.98 15.49
N VAL A 194 -4.13 -23.54 14.96
CA VAL A 194 -2.81 -24.12 15.26
C VAL A 194 -1.89 -23.16 16.01
N TYR A 195 -2.14 -21.84 15.92
CA TYR A 195 -1.39 -20.82 16.65
C TYR A 195 -2.24 -19.59 16.92
N GLY A 196 -2.16 -19.04 18.15
CA GLY A 196 -2.91 -17.86 18.58
C GLY A 196 -2.22 -17.10 19.73
N LYS A 197 -0.87 -17.10 19.76
CA LYS A 197 -0.09 -16.50 20.85
C LYS A 197 0.58 -15.17 20.47
N ASP A 198 0.29 -14.64 19.27
CA ASP A 198 0.74 -13.29 18.90
C ASP A 198 -0.07 -12.25 19.65
N THR A 199 0.60 -11.32 20.32
CA THR A 199 -0.06 -10.33 21.18
C THR A 199 -0.73 -9.21 20.40
N MET A 200 -0.24 -8.91 19.17
CA MET A 200 -0.82 -7.89 18.29
C MET A 200 -1.74 -8.48 17.22
N GLY A 201 -1.69 -9.80 17.03
CA GLY A 201 -2.37 -10.44 15.91
C GLY A 201 -1.72 -10.17 14.54
N PHE A 202 -0.51 -9.62 14.53
CA PHE A 202 0.27 -9.39 13.33
C PHE A 202 1.45 -10.35 13.29
N PHE A 203 1.31 -11.44 12.56
CA PHE A 203 2.37 -12.40 12.37
C PHE A 203 2.46 -12.82 10.91
N ASP A 204 3.65 -13.19 10.49
CA ASP A 204 3.89 -13.81 9.18
C ASP A 204 4.25 -15.27 9.37
N TYR A 205 3.96 -16.09 8.35
CA TYR A 205 4.30 -17.50 8.40
C TYR A 205 4.64 -18.07 7.03
N ASP A 206 5.35 -19.21 7.05
CA ASP A 206 5.59 -20.01 5.85
C ASP A 206 5.72 -21.51 6.22
N TRP A 207 5.30 -22.37 5.29
CA TRP A 207 5.44 -23.81 5.46
C TRP A 207 6.89 -24.25 5.31
N ALA A 208 7.35 -25.17 6.16
CA ALA A 208 8.56 -25.91 5.91
C ALA A 208 8.32 -26.93 4.79
N PRO A 209 9.36 -27.27 3.97
CA PRO A 209 9.20 -28.19 2.84
C PRO A 209 8.70 -29.59 3.23
N ASP A 210 8.79 -29.97 4.50
CA ASP A 210 8.29 -31.26 5.00
C ASP A 210 6.76 -31.34 5.14
N GLY A 211 6.05 -30.21 4.96
CA GLY A 211 4.59 -30.13 5.09
C GLY A 211 4.05 -30.36 6.50
N ARG A 212 4.92 -30.46 7.52
CA ARG A 212 4.56 -30.67 8.92
C ARG A 212 4.80 -29.46 9.80
N ARG A 213 5.75 -28.64 9.42
CA ARG A 213 6.17 -27.49 10.23
C ARG A 213 5.89 -26.18 9.51
N ILE A 214 5.65 -25.14 10.32
CA ILE A 214 5.50 -23.76 9.87
C ILE A 214 6.50 -22.90 10.63
N VAL A 215 7.22 -21.99 9.94
CA VAL A 215 7.93 -20.92 10.60
C VAL A 215 7.00 -19.74 10.79
N LEU A 216 7.07 -19.13 11.97
CA LEU A 216 6.30 -17.92 12.34
C LEU A 216 7.26 -16.80 12.69
N ALA A 217 6.99 -15.59 12.18
CA ALA A 217 7.54 -14.36 12.72
C ALA A 217 6.45 -13.70 13.55
N THR A 218 6.62 -13.63 14.87
CA THR A 218 5.55 -13.31 15.82
C THR A 218 6.06 -12.48 16.99
N ASN A 219 5.19 -11.65 17.57
CA ASN A 219 5.46 -10.90 18.80
C ASN A 219 4.67 -11.51 19.96
N ARG A 220 5.38 -12.03 20.96
CA ARG A 220 4.79 -12.59 22.21
C ARG A 220 5.14 -11.77 23.44
N ASN A 221 5.53 -10.52 23.23
CA ASN A 221 5.93 -9.64 24.32
C ASN A 221 4.71 -9.26 25.17
N LYS A 222 4.86 -9.28 26.49
CA LYS A 222 3.82 -8.84 27.42
C LYS A 222 3.50 -7.35 27.31
N GLN A 223 4.43 -6.56 26.79
CA GLN A 223 4.28 -5.12 26.55
C GLN A 223 4.50 -4.81 25.05
N PRO A 224 3.62 -5.27 24.16
CA PRO A 224 3.83 -5.16 22.72
C PRO A 224 3.86 -3.72 22.24
N LEU A 225 3.14 -2.81 22.88
CA LEU A 225 3.09 -1.38 22.54
C LEU A 225 4.40 -0.66 22.80
N LYS A 226 5.16 -1.08 23.83
CA LYS A 226 6.51 -0.57 24.10
C LYS A 226 7.57 -1.22 23.22
N ASN A 227 7.29 -2.38 22.66
CA ASN A 227 8.25 -3.16 21.89
C ASN A 227 7.58 -3.81 20.67
N PRO A 228 6.94 -3.02 19.77
CA PRO A 228 6.21 -3.55 18.63
C PRO A 228 7.12 -4.32 17.66
N ASP A 229 8.37 -3.95 17.57
CA ASP A 229 9.36 -4.58 16.68
C ASP A 229 10.06 -5.80 17.28
N ARG A 230 9.73 -6.20 18.50
CA ARG A 230 10.38 -7.34 19.15
C ARG A 230 9.75 -8.65 18.69
N THR A 231 10.02 -9.01 17.45
CA THR A 231 9.53 -10.27 16.87
C THR A 231 10.56 -11.39 17.02
N GLU A 232 10.03 -12.61 17.13
CA GLU A 232 10.79 -13.86 17.22
C GLU A 232 10.49 -14.74 16.01
N LEU A 233 11.42 -15.61 15.63
CA LEU A 233 11.13 -16.71 14.72
C LEU A 233 10.89 -17.98 15.53
N LEU A 234 9.72 -18.59 15.31
CA LEU A 234 9.31 -19.86 15.90
C LEU A 234 9.12 -20.90 14.82
N VAL A 235 9.38 -22.16 15.15
CA VAL A 235 8.95 -23.30 14.35
C VAL A 235 7.78 -23.97 15.09
N LEU A 236 6.64 -24.03 14.42
CA LEU A 236 5.40 -24.68 14.86
C LEU A 236 5.31 -26.07 14.23
N ASP A 237 5.15 -27.12 15.02
CA ASP A 237 4.68 -28.43 14.55
C ASP A 237 3.16 -28.37 14.42
N VAL A 238 2.65 -28.51 13.20
CA VAL A 238 1.22 -28.31 12.91
C VAL A 238 0.35 -29.37 13.55
N GLN A 239 0.85 -30.60 13.67
CA GLN A 239 0.08 -31.72 14.25
C GLN A 239 -0.09 -31.55 15.74
N THR A 240 0.98 -31.22 16.45
CA THR A 240 1.00 -31.17 17.93
C THR A 240 0.70 -29.77 18.49
N GLY A 241 0.78 -28.73 17.68
CA GLY A 241 0.67 -27.34 18.13
C GLY A 241 1.91 -26.85 18.92
N LYS A 242 2.96 -27.68 19.06
CA LYS A 242 4.17 -27.32 19.80
C LYS A 242 4.99 -26.30 19.02
N THR A 243 5.41 -25.24 19.71
CA THR A 243 6.29 -24.22 19.15
C THR A 243 7.69 -24.31 19.76
N THR A 244 8.70 -24.10 18.92
CA THR A 244 10.11 -24.06 19.33
C THR A 244 10.72 -22.75 18.81
N VAL A 245 11.34 -21.97 19.71
CA VAL A 245 12.05 -20.73 19.33
C VAL A 245 13.31 -21.10 18.55
N ILE A 246 13.58 -20.41 17.45
CA ILE A 246 14.88 -20.52 16.76
C ILE A 246 15.91 -19.79 17.65
N PRO A 247 16.94 -20.49 18.16
CA PRO A 247 17.88 -19.90 19.09
C PRO A 247 18.83 -18.89 18.43
N ASN A 248 19.57 -18.13 19.22
CA ASN A 248 20.68 -17.26 18.77
C ASN A 248 20.33 -16.22 17.71
N MET A 249 19.07 -15.86 17.57
CA MET A 249 18.64 -14.85 16.60
C MET A 249 19.02 -13.45 17.06
N PRO A 250 19.47 -12.56 16.18
CA PRO A 250 19.73 -11.17 16.52
C PRO A 250 18.47 -10.48 17.02
N ARG A 251 18.63 -9.54 17.95
CA ARG A 251 17.53 -8.70 18.43
C ARG A 251 17.08 -7.73 17.34
N GLY A 252 15.79 -7.48 17.22
CA GLY A 252 15.17 -6.59 16.23
C GLY A 252 14.03 -7.25 15.48
N THR A 253 13.45 -6.49 14.56
CA THR A 253 12.29 -6.91 13.76
C THR A 253 12.63 -8.07 12.81
N LYS A 254 11.69 -9.01 12.71
CA LYS A 254 11.69 -10.10 11.73
C LYS A 254 10.28 -10.25 11.16
N GLY A 255 10.20 -10.32 9.85
CA GLY A 255 8.93 -10.52 9.15
C GLY A 255 9.15 -11.28 7.83
N ARG A 256 8.08 -11.78 7.25
CA ARG A 256 8.09 -12.51 5.97
C ARG A 256 9.13 -13.63 5.90
N PRO A 257 9.16 -14.54 6.88
CA PRO A 257 10.07 -15.67 6.83
C PRO A 257 9.69 -16.61 5.68
N VAL A 258 10.70 -17.13 4.96
CA VAL A 258 10.51 -18.07 3.84
C VAL A 258 11.57 -19.17 3.94
N PHE A 259 11.13 -20.44 4.04
CA PHE A 259 12.05 -21.56 4.04
C PHE A 259 12.74 -21.75 2.68
N SER A 260 14.01 -22.12 2.70
CA SER A 260 14.68 -22.66 1.50
C SER A 260 14.03 -23.99 1.09
N PRO A 261 14.08 -24.40 -0.20
CA PRO A 261 13.50 -25.66 -0.65
C PRO A 261 14.00 -26.91 0.11
N ASN A 262 15.25 -26.90 0.60
CA ASN A 262 15.81 -27.99 1.41
C ASN A 262 15.53 -27.87 2.92
N GLY A 263 14.79 -26.85 3.37
CA GLY A 263 14.40 -26.65 4.77
C GLY A 263 15.53 -26.25 5.73
N ARG A 264 16.76 -26.09 5.24
CA ARG A 264 17.92 -25.76 6.08
C ARG A 264 17.99 -24.29 6.46
N TRP A 265 17.56 -23.41 5.56
CA TRP A 265 17.70 -21.97 5.71
C TRP A 265 16.33 -21.28 5.77
N ILE A 266 16.28 -20.15 6.45
CA ILE A 266 15.13 -19.25 6.44
C ILE A 266 15.63 -17.86 6.03
N ALA A 267 15.09 -17.33 4.92
CA ALA A 267 15.26 -15.95 4.54
C ALA A 267 14.11 -15.11 5.17
N TYR A 268 14.43 -13.91 5.65
CA TYR A 268 13.44 -13.04 6.25
C TYR A 268 13.78 -11.56 6.03
N ALA A 269 12.77 -10.70 6.06
CA ALA A 269 12.96 -9.26 6.13
C ALA A 269 13.18 -8.87 7.59
N GLY A 270 14.20 -8.06 7.84
CA GLY A 270 14.49 -7.69 9.22
C GLY A 270 15.42 -6.50 9.33
N ARG A 271 15.68 -6.14 10.57
CA ARG A 271 16.70 -5.18 10.97
C ARG A 271 17.13 -5.51 12.39
N THR A 272 18.32 -5.06 12.74
CA THR A 272 18.89 -5.26 14.06
C THR A 272 18.97 -3.94 14.81
N GLY A 273 18.97 -4.04 16.13
CA GLY A 273 19.20 -2.90 17.00
C GLY A 273 18.06 -2.67 17.99
N LYS A 274 18.44 -2.07 19.09
CA LYS A 274 17.56 -1.71 20.21
C LYS A 274 16.70 -0.48 19.86
N ASP A 275 17.29 0.42 19.07
CA ASP A 275 16.72 1.74 18.77
C ASP A 275 16.26 1.88 17.30
N SER A 276 16.08 0.74 16.62
CA SER A 276 15.55 0.74 15.26
C SER A 276 14.12 1.27 15.24
N SER A 277 13.85 2.22 14.34
CA SER A 277 12.50 2.71 14.09
C SER A 277 11.89 2.01 12.88
N TYR A 278 10.71 1.44 13.06
CA TYR A 278 10.00 0.72 11.99
C TYR A 278 9.87 1.55 10.72
N SER A 279 9.56 2.79 10.83
CA SER A 279 9.25 3.65 9.68
C SER A 279 10.49 4.17 8.98
N THR A 280 11.58 4.50 9.67
CA THR A 280 12.76 5.16 9.09
C THR A 280 13.86 4.20 8.65
N ASP A 281 14.06 3.09 9.36
CA ASP A 281 15.12 2.14 9.02
C ASP A 281 14.80 1.32 7.77
N ASN A 282 15.83 0.88 7.07
CA ASN A 282 15.66 -0.07 5.98
C ASN A 282 15.25 -1.45 6.53
N LEU A 283 14.29 -2.08 5.89
CA LEU A 283 14.10 -3.53 6.01
C LEU A 283 15.10 -4.22 5.09
N GLU A 284 15.98 -5.00 5.70
CA GLU A 284 17.08 -5.70 5.04
C GLU A 284 16.74 -7.17 4.83
N LEU A 285 17.42 -7.81 3.86
CA LEU A 285 17.34 -9.25 3.68
C LEU A 285 18.31 -9.95 4.62
N TRP A 286 17.74 -10.78 5.49
CA TRP A 286 18.47 -11.63 6.43
C TRP A 286 18.32 -13.10 6.09
N LEU A 287 19.31 -13.90 6.48
CA LEU A 287 19.34 -15.34 6.34
C LEU A 287 19.76 -15.98 7.65
N CYS A 288 19.04 -17.00 8.12
CA CYS A 288 19.46 -17.80 9.26
C CYS A 288 19.42 -19.31 8.97
N ASP A 289 20.24 -20.06 9.67
CA ASP A 289 20.13 -21.53 9.73
C ASP A 289 18.91 -21.90 10.59
N SER A 290 18.03 -22.74 10.08
CA SER A 290 16.73 -23.04 10.70
C SER A 290 16.81 -23.79 12.03
N LYS A 291 17.96 -24.40 12.35
CA LYS A 291 18.20 -25.15 13.60
C LYS A 291 18.99 -24.35 14.61
N THR A 292 20.11 -23.76 14.17
CA THR A 292 21.06 -23.08 15.05
C THR A 292 20.75 -21.61 15.25
N GLY A 293 19.94 -21.03 14.34
CA GLY A 293 19.62 -19.60 14.34
C GLY A 293 20.77 -18.67 13.94
N LYS A 294 21.96 -19.23 13.60
CA LYS A 294 23.08 -18.41 13.14
C LYS A 294 22.64 -17.57 11.95
N ALA A 295 22.54 -16.26 12.16
CA ALA A 295 21.97 -15.32 11.19
C ALA A 295 23.03 -14.38 10.62
N ARG A 296 22.77 -13.86 9.40
CA ARG A 296 23.56 -12.79 8.77
C ARG A 296 22.69 -11.94 7.86
N CYS A 297 23.05 -10.68 7.71
CA CYS A 297 22.47 -9.78 6.72
C CYS A 297 23.09 -10.03 5.34
N LEU A 298 22.26 -10.09 4.30
CA LEU A 298 22.70 -10.26 2.91
C LEU A 298 22.63 -8.95 2.11
N SER A 299 21.95 -7.93 2.61
CA SER A 299 21.74 -6.65 1.91
C SER A 299 22.34 -5.44 2.62
N GLY A 300 23.01 -5.63 3.76
CA GLY A 300 23.51 -4.53 4.60
C GLY A 300 24.40 -3.51 3.91
N ASP A 301 25.19 -3.95 2.92
CA ASP A 301 26.11 -3.08 2.16
C ASP A 301 25.43 -2.30 1.02
N THR A 302 24.11 -2.42 0.84
CA THR A 302 23.42 -1.87 -0.35
C THR A 302 22.61 -0.61 -0.10
N ASP A 303 22.32 -0.29 1.14
CA ASP A 303 21.36 0.76 1.55
C ASP A 303 19.96 0.66 0.91
N TRP A 304 19.61 -0.53 0.41
CA TRP A 304 18.30 -0.81 -0.16
C TRP A 304 17.30 -1.23 0.91
N CYS A 305 16.05 -0.80 0.73
CA CYS A 305 14.93 -1.22 1.55
C CYS A 305 14.07 -2.26 0.81
N LEU A 306 13.78 -3.40 1.46
CA LEU A 306 12.84 -4.39 0.92
C LEU A 306 11.40 -3.87 0.89
N LEU A 307 11.13 -2.79 1.61
CA LEU A 307 9.84 -2.12 1.56
C LEU A 307 9.77 -1.22 0.32
N ALA A 308 9.22 -1.72 -0.78
CA ALA A 308 9.03 -0.98 -2.02
C ALA A 308 7.70 -0.20 -1.99
N ALA A 309 7.60 0.79 -1.10
CA ALA A 309 6.37 1.54 -0.80
C ALA A 309 6.06 2.62 -1.85
N THR A 310 6.03 2.27 -3.14
CA THR A 310 5.66 3.21 -4.22
C THR A 310 4.15 3.32 -4.31
N LEU A 311 3.63 4.54 -4.22
CA LEU A 311 2.19 4.83 -4.20
C LEU A 311 1.59 4.85 -5.61
N SER A 312 0.32 4.47 -5.70
CA SER A 312 -0.55 4.54 -6.88
C SER A 312 -2.01 4.63 -6.43
N ASP A 313 -2.90 5.12 -7.30
CA ASP A 313 -4.34 5.08 -7.11
C ASP A 313 -5.03 4.04 -8.02
N THR A 314 -4.24 3.31 -8.81
CA THR A 314 -4.69 2.25 -9.74
C THR A 314 -4.09 0.88 -9.42
N SER A 315 -3.24 0.77 -8.42
CA SER A 315 -2.75 -0.49 -7.86
C SER A 315 -2.76 -0.43 -6.33
N GLU A 316 -2.88 -1.57 -5.68
CA GLU A 316 -2.73 -1.63 -4.24
C GLU A 316 -1.29 -1.35 -3.85
N ALA A 317 -1.08 -0.37 -2.98
CA ALA A 317 0.25 -0.10 -2.44
C ALA A 317 0.69 -1.31 -1.60
N SER A 318 1.76 -1.96 -2.00
CA SER A 318 2.33 -3.08 -1.25
C SER A 318 3.40 -2.58 -0.31
N PHE A 319 3.04 -2.46 0.96
CA PHE A 319 3.95 -2.14 2.07
C PHE A 319 4.62 -3.37 2.67
N GLU A 320 4.50 -4.53 2.01
CA GLU A 320 5.05 -5.78 2.50
C GLU A 320 6.27 -6.19 1.69
N PRO A 321 7.34 -6.65 2.36
CA PRO A 321 8.48 -7.23 1.68
C PRO A 321 8.06 -8.47 0.88
N TRP A 322 8.61 -8.61 -0.31
CA TRP A 322 8.51 -9.82 -1.10
C TRP A 322 9.86 -10.51 -1.19
N ILE A 323 9.91 -11.78 -0.73
CA ILE A 323 11.09 -12.63 -0.70
C ILE A 323 10.69 -13.99 -1.26
N ALA A 324 11.53 -14.57 -2.12
CA ALA A 324 11.31 -15.89 -2.67
C ALA A 324 12.66 -16.61 -2.95
N TRP A 325 12.66 -17.92 -2.86
CA TRP A 325 13.80 -18.72 -3.23
C TRP A 325 13.76 -19.14 -4.72
N SER A 326 14.88 -19.05 -5.40
CA SER A 326 15.10 -19.62 -6.73
C SER A 326 16.17 -20.72 -6.62
N GLY A 327 15.73 -21.94 -6.31
CA GLY A 327 16.58 -23.04 -5.85
C GLY A 327 17.12 -22.82 -4.44
N ASN A 328 18.16 -23.58 -4.04
CA ASN A 328 18.69 -23.52 -2.66
C ASN A 328 19.76 -22.44 -2.42
N ASP A 329 20.24 -21.80 -3.47
CA ASP A 329 21.40 -20.89 -3.38
C ASP A 329 21.10 -19.44 -3.75
N GLN A 330 19.94 -19.17 -4.32
CA GLN A 330 19.55 -17.83 -4.76
C GLN A 330 18.28 -17.37 -4.08
N ILE A 331 18.30 -16.15 -3.59
CA ILE A 331 17.15 -15.47 -2.98
C ILE A 331 16.80 -14.28 -3.85
N LEU A 332 15.53 -14.16 -4.19
CA LEU A 332 14.97 -13.01 -4.89
C LEU A 332 14.22 -12.14 -3.88
N ALA A 333 14.41 -10.84 -3.96
CA ALA A 333 13.64 -9.90 -3.17
C ALA A 333 13.28 -8.67 -3.99
N ARG A 334 12.17 -8.02 -3.65
CA ARG A 334 11.78 -6.75 -4.24
C ARG A 334 12.35 -5.62 -3.41
N ILE A 335 12.90 -4.62 -4.08
CA ILE A 335 13.39 -3.38 -3.45
C ILE A 335 12.74 -2.15 -4.07
N GLY A 336 12.58 -1.09 -3.28
CA GLY A 336 12.26 0.27 -3.76
C GLY A 336 13.53 1.08 -3.92
N TRP A 337 13.67 1.76 -5.09
CA TRP A 337 14.83 2.62 -5.36
C TRP A 337 14.49 3.74 -6.33
N HIS A 338 14.63 5.01 -5.90
CA HIS A 338 14.42 6.21 -6.72
C HIS A 338 13.07 6.24 -7.48
N GLY A 339 11.97 5.93 -6.77
CA GLY A 339 10.64 5.90 -7.35
C GLY A 339 10.34 4.67 -8.23
N GLU A 340 11.26 3.73 -8.30
CA GLU A 340 11.13 2.45 -9.02
C GLU A 340 11.01 1.29 -8.02
N ALA A 341 10.53 0.14 -8.47
CA ALA A 341 10.57 -1.10 -7.70
C ALA A 341 11.06 -2.25 -8.58
N HIS A 342 12.08 -2.96 -8.10
CA HIS A 342 12.82 -3.96 -8.87
C HIS A 342 13.02 -5.26 -8.12
N VAL A 343 13.18 -6.36 -8.88
CA VAL A 343 13.61 -7.64 -8.36
C VAL A 343 15.14 -7.70 -8.34
N VAL A 344 15.68 -8.04 -7.18
CA VAL A 344 17.11 -8.21 -6.93
C VAL A 344 17.39 -9.65 -6.54
N ARG A 345 18.49 -10.20 -7.01
CA ARG A 345 19.03 -11.50 -6.63
C ARG A 345 20.13 -11.35 -5.61
N PHE A 346 20.06 -12.16 -4.57
CA PHE A 346 21.07 -12.32 -3.54
C PHE A 346 21.62 -13.74 -3.55
N ASP A 347 22.94 -13.84 -3.42
CA ASP A 347 23.63 -15.13 -3.25
C ASP A 347 23.52 -15.58 -1.78
N ARG A 348 23.02 -16.80 -1.55
CA ARG A 348 22.88 -17.34 -0.19
C ARG A 348 24.21 -17.34 0.58
N GLN A 349 25.34 -17.58 -0.08
CA GLN A 349 26.64 -17.58 0.60
C GLN A 349 27.17 -16.16 0.87
N GLY A 350 26.59 -15.12 0.27
CA GLY A 350 27.07 -13.74 0.35
C GLY A 350 28.38 -13.48 -0.39
N LYS A 351 28.85 -14.43 -1.22
CA LYS A 351 30.10 -14.31 -1.98
C LYS A 351 29.97 -13.40 -3.20
N LYS A 352 28.76 -13.26 -3.73
CA LYS A 352 28.47 -12.44 -4.92
C LYS A 352 27.69 -11.21 -4.48
N LYS A 353 28.05 -10.04 -5.03
CA LYS A 353 27.29 -8.80 -4.81
C LYS A 353 25.85 -8.98 -5.29
N PRO A 354 24.89 -8.41 -4.58
CA PRO A 354 23.49 -8.40 -5.01
C PRO A 354 23.34 -7.83 -6.41
N ARG A 355 22.46 -8.43 -7.22
CA ARG A 355 22.27 -8.03 -8.61
C ARG A 355 20.83 -7.72 -8.92
N ARG A 356 20.57 -6.53 -9.42
CA ARG A 356 19.26 -6.11 -9.94
C ARG A 356 18.98 -6.86 -11.25
N LEU A 357 17.88 -7.63 -11.30
CA LEU A 357 17.49 -8.48 -12.43
C LEU A 357 16.51 -7.79 -13.39
N THR A 358 15.86 -6.73 -12.95
CA THR A 358 14.92 -5.95 -13.75
C THR A 358 15.40 -4.51 -13.87
N LEU A 359 15.13 -3.88 -15.00
CA LEU A 359 15.61 -2.56 -15.34
C LEU A 359 14.45 -1.71 -15.89
N GLY A 360 14.67 -0.41 -16.01
CA GLY A 360 13.73 0.53 -16.59
C GLY A 360 12.98 1.33 -15.52
N ARG A 361 12.20 2.31 -15.99
CA ARG A 361 11.37 3.18 -15.14
C ARG A 361 10.02 2.52 -14.89
N VAL A 362 10.03 1.53 -13.99
CA VAL A 362 8.87 0.68 -13.70
C VAL A 362 8.74 0.42 -12.20
N VAL A 363 7.54 0.08 -11.79
CA VAL A 363 7.25 -0.46 -10.47
C VAL A 363 6.68 -1.86 -10.62
N LEU A 364 7.44 -2.84 -10.16
CA LEU A 364 6.98 -4.23 -10.12
C LEU A 364 6.20 -4.48 -8.83
N GLY A 365 5.05 -5.12 -8.96
CA GLY A 365 4.31 -5.66 -7.82
C GLY A 365 5.01 -6.86 -7.18
N PRO A 366 4.45 -7.42 -6.09
CA PRO A 366 4.89 -8.71 -5.58
C PRO A 366 4.86 -9.77 -6.68
N GLY A 367 5.92 -10.57 -6.77
CA GLY A 367 6.00 -11.65 -7.74
C GLY A 367 5.47 -12.96 -7.17
N ASN A 368 5.20 -13.92 -8.07
CA ASN A 368 4.97 -15.31 -7.71
C ASN A 368 5.78 -16.21 -8.67
N LEU A 369 6.43 -17.25 -8.13
CA LEU A 369 7.35 -18.08 -8.87
C LEU A 369 6.75 -19.44 -9.20
N SER A 370 7.22 -20.05 -10.32
CA SER A 370 7.07 -21.49 -10.56
C SER A 370 7.85 -22.30 -9.51
N ALA A 371 7.48 -23.56 -9.31
CA ALA A 371 8.13 -24.42 -8.30
C ALA A 371 9.64 -24.60 -8.55
N ASP A 372 10.08 -24.59 -9.79
CA ASP A 372 11.50 -24.66 -10.15
C ASP A 372 12.25 -23.32 -9.99
N GLY A 373 11.56 -22.24 -9.63
CA GLY A 373 12.10 -20.90 -9.43
C GLY A 373 12.65 -20.23 -10.69
N LYS A 374 12.28 -20.73 -11.90
CA LYS A 374 12.78 -20.20 -13.17
C LYS A 374 11.85 -19.26 -13.89
N ARG A 375 10.58 -19.21 -13.47
CA ARG A 375 9.57 -18.31 -14.01
C ARG A 375 8.97 -17.44 -12.91
N ILE A 376 8.56 -16.24 -13.29
CA ILE A 376 7.90 -15.27 -12.41
C ILE A 376 6.71 -14.66 -13.13
N VAL A 377 5.61 -14.45 -12.40
CA VAL A 377 4.52 -13.54 -12.76
C VAL A 377 4.52 -12.35 -11.80
N THR A 378 4.28 -11.15 -12.31
CA THR A 378 4.16 -9.91 -11.52
C THR A 378 3.28 -8.91 -12.26
N THR A 379 2.73 -7.94 -11.54
CA THR A 379 2.22 -6.71 -12.16
C THR A 379 3.38 -5.78 -12.50
N LEU A 380 3.28 -5.08 -13.61
CA LEU A 380 4.22 -4.03 -13.97
C LEU A 380 3.43 -2.74 -14.18
N ASP A 381 3.78 -1.74 -13.39
CA ASP A 381 3.25 -0.39 -13.46
C ASP A 381 4.26 0.55 -14.10
N GLN A 382 3.76 1.53 -14.84
CA GLN A 382 4.56 2.54 -15.52
C GLN A 382 3.78 3.86 -15.65
N PRO A 383 4.42 5.03 -15.75
CA PRO A 383 3.72 6.31 -15.63
C PRO A 383 2.68 6.62 -16.72
N THR A 384 2.69 5.87 -17.82
CA THR A 384 1.86 6.14 -19.01
C THR A 384 0.82 5.07 -19.30
N ALA A 385 0.71 4.04 -18.47
CA ALA A 385 -0.30 3.02 -18.59
C ALA A 385 -0.59 2.38 -17.21
N PRO A 386 -1.86 2.08 -16.90
CA PRO A 386 -2.21 1.31 -15.71
C PRO A 386 -1.53 -0.06 -15.71
N PRO A 387 -1.37 -0.71 -14.52
CA PRO A 387 -0.67 -1.98 -14.42
C PRO A 387 -1.28 -3.09 -15.27
N GLU A 388 -0.39 -3.90 -15.86
CA GLU A 388 -0.73 -5.14 -16.54
C GLU A 388 0.12 -6.29 -16.02
N LEU A 389 -0.33 -7.53 -16.20
CA LEU A 389 0.45 -8.70 -15.80
C LEU A 389 1.56 -9.00 -16.82
N HIS A 390 2.71 -9.31 -16.28
CA HIS A 390 3.88 -9.74 -17.02
C HIS A 390 4.37 -11.09 -16.50
N VAL A 391 4.72 -11.97 -17.42
CA VAL A 391 5.37 -13.24 -17.09
C VAL A 391 6.81 -13.20 -17.62
N GLY A 392 7.74 -13.68 -16.83
CA GLY A 392 9.16 -13.64 -17.17
C GLY A 392 9.89 -14.93 -16.91
N ARG A 393 11.00 -15.12 -17.64
CA ARG A 393 12.00 -16.15 -17.38
C ARG A 393 13.16 -15.54 -16.60
N ILE A 394 13.57 -16.22 -15.55
CA ILE A 394 14.65 -15.80 -14.68
C ILE A 394 15.93 -16.44 -15.16
N SER A 395 16.89 -15.61 -15.56
CA SER A 395 18.26 -16.03 -15.92
C SER A 395 19.26 -15.67 -14.83
N ALA A 396 20.52 -16.01 -15.02
CA ALA A 396 21.57 -15.63 -14.09
C ALA A 396 21.75 -14.10 -13.94
N THR A 397 21.36 -13.33 -14.93
CA THR A 397 21.69 -11.90 -15.02
C THR A 397 20.49 -10.96 -15.18
N SER A 398 19.33 -11.49 -15.53
CA SER A 398 18.15 -10.68 -15.84
C SER A 398 16.85 -11.49 -15.71
N ILE A 399 15.74 -10.77 -15.67
CA ILE A 399 14.39 -11.31 -15.86
C ILE A 399 13.84 -10.72 -17.17
N SER A 400 13.54 -11.59 -18.14
CA SER A 400 12.91 -11.19 -19.40
C SER A 400 11.40 -11.20 -19.23
N LEU A 401 10.80 -10.05 -18.93
CA LEU A 401 9.37 -9.88 -18.72
C LEU A 401 8.64 -9.65 -20.05
N LYS A 402 7.54 -10.38 -20.26
CA LYS A 402 6.61 -10.21 -21.40
C LYS A 402 5.23 -9.84 -20.86
N LYS A 403 4.62 -8.80 -21.42
CA LYS A 403 3.24 -8.41 -21.12
C LYS A 403 2.28 -9.53 -21.54
N ARG A 404 1.37 -9.93 -20.65
CA ARG A 404 0.44 -11.04 -20.87
C ARG A 404 -1.03 -10.63 -20.83
N THR A 405 -1.35 -9.46 -20.26
CA THR A 405 -2.70 -8.90 -20.26
C THR A 405 -2.74 -7.55 -20.96
N SER A 406 -3.92 -7.16 -21.42
CA SER A 406 -4.16 -5.92 -22.16
C SER A 406 -5.50 -5.27 -21.78
N PHE A 407 -5.95 -5.47 -20.55
CA PHE A 407 -7.26 -4.97 -20.09
C PHE A 407 -7.36 -3.44 -20.15
N ASN A 408 -6.25 -2.74 -19.90
CA ASN A 408 -6.20 -1.28 -19.90
C ASN A 408 -5.69 -0.69 -21.25
N ASP A 409 -5.38 -1.50 -22.26
CA ASP A 409 -4.87 -1.01 -23.53
C ASP A 409 -5.89 -0.13 -24.27
N GLN A 410 -7.17 -0.46 -24.15
CA GLN A 410 -8.23 0.34 -24.74
C GLN A 410 -8.30 1.73 -24.10
N PHE A 411 -8.18 1.80 -22.77
CA PHE A 411 -8.10 3.08 -22.04
C PHE A 411 -6.95 3.95 -22.58
N VAL A 412 -5.75 3.39 -22.69
CA VAL A 412 -4.56 4.11 -23.20
C VAL A 412 -4.71 4.53 -24.67
N LYS A 413 -5.41 3.72 -25.49
CA LYS A 413 -5.67 4.04 -26.89
C LYS A 413 -6.68 5.17 -27.05
N THR A 414 -7.70 5.23 -26.21
CA THR A 414 -8.82 6.18 -26.35
C THR A 414 -8.63 7.47 -25.59
N HIS A 415 -7.79 7.49 -24.56
CA HIS A 415 -7.55 8.67 -23.73
C HIS A 415 -6.21 9.33 -24.00
N THR A 416 -6.16 10.62 -23.76
CA THR A 416 -4.94 11.43 -23.86
C THR A 416 -4.13 11.30 -22.59
N ILE A 417 -3.04 10.54 -22.64
CA ILE A 417 -2.18 10.28 -21.46
C ILE A 417 -1.02 11.28 -21.45
N ALA A 418 -0.93 12.05 -20.37
CA ALA A 418 0.21 12.92 -20.10
C ALA A 418 1.42 12.07 -19.68
N LYS A 419 2.59 12.40 -20.25
CA LYS A 419 3.85 11.71 -19.95
C LYS A 419 4.68 12.53 -18.97
N PRO A 420 5.06 11.99 -17.80
CA PRO A 420 5.90 12.75 -16.86
C PRO A 420 7.33 12.85 -17.33
N THR A 421 7.95 13.98 -16.98
CA THR A 421 9.40 14.20 -17.09
C THR A 421 10.00 14.21 -15.70
N MET A 422 11.10 13.49 -15.50
CA MET A 422 11.81 13.40 -14.22
C MET A 422 12.92 14.41 -14.15
N ASN A 423 13.07 15.06 -13.01
CA ASN A 423 14.06 16.07 -12.69
C ASN A 423 14.66 15.83 -11.31
N TRP A 424 15.85 16.35 -11.05
CA TRP A 424 16.42 16.46 -9.73
C TRP A 424 16.47 17.94 -9.34
N VAL A 425 15.67 18.34 -8.38
CA VAL A 425 15.63 19.69 -7.82
C VAL A 425 16.60 19.77 -6.65
N ARG A 426 17.34 20.85 -6.49
CA ARG A 426 18.22 21.06 -5.34
C ARG A 426 17.47 21.81 -4.25
N SER A 427 17.49 21.29 -3.05
CA SER A 427 17.10 21.98 -1.82
C SER A 427 18.11 23.06 -1.44
N ALA A 428 17.78 23.89 -0.47
CA ALA A 428 18.65 25.00 -0.04
C ALA A 428 20.04 24.54 0.43
N ASP A 429 20.12 23.38 1.06
CA ASP A 429 21.38 22.76 1.51
C ASP A 429 22.11 21.95 0.43
N GLY A 430 21.61 21.96 -0.82
CA GLY A 430 22.17 21.21 -1.95
C GLY A 430 21.64 19.78 -2.09
N THR A 431 20.83 19.26 -1.16
CA THR A 431 20.19 17.95 -1.25
C THR A 431 19.36 17.82 -2.52
N ARG A 432 19.45 16.69 -3.20
CA ARG A 432 18.75 16.45 -4.47
C ARG A 432 17.41 15.77 -4.22
N VAL A 433 16.33 16.43 -4.63
CA VAL A 433 14.95 15.95 -4.51
C VAL A 433 14.46 15.46 -5.87
N GLN A 434 14.14 14.19 -5.98
CA GLN A 434 13.60 13.62 -7.23
C GLN A 434 12.17 14.10 -7.44
N THR A 435 11.92 14.69 -8.61
CA THR A 435 10.66 15.37 -8.93
C THR A 435 10.22 14.99 -10.34
N TRP A 436 8.95 14.66 -10.50
CA TRP A 436 8.33 14.44 -11.81
C TRP A 436 7.34 15.55 -12.12
N VAL A 437 7.19 15.86 -13.41
CA VAL A 437 6.24 16.87 -13.87
C VAL A 437 5.40 16.31 -15.01
N LEU A 438 4.08 16.35 -14.86
CA LEU A 438 3.12 16.18 -15.94
C LEU A 438 2.71 17.54 -16.46
N LYS A 439 2.83 17.73 -17.78
CA LYS A 439 2.29 18.92 -18.46
C LYS A 439 0.94 18.59 -19.10
N PRO A 440 0.03 19.56 -19.20
CA PRO A 440 -1.20 19.38 -19.97
C PRO A 440 -0.88 18.88 -21.39
N PRO A 441 -1.57 17.84 -21.89
CA PRO A 441 -1.26 17.25 -23.21
C PRO A 441 -1.37 18.23 -24.39
N THR A 442 -2.17 19.28 -24.25
CA THR A 442 -2.48 20.27 -25.29
C THR A 442 -1.72 21.60 -25.10
N SER A 443 -0.57 21.58 -24.44
CA SER A 443 0.07 22.76 -23.84
C SER A 443 1.02 23.57 -24.74
N ARG A 444 1.06 23.34 -26.07
CA ARG A 444 2.02 24.06 -26.94
C ARG A 444 1.89 25.58 -26.77
N GLY A 445 2.98 26.23 -26.30
CA GLY A 445 3.13 27.68 -26.18
C GLY A 445 2.29 28.39 -25.13
N LYS A 446 1.56 27.67 -24.27
CA LYS A 446 0.71 28.24 -23.21
C LYS A 446 1.34 28.04 -21.82
N ARG A 447 1.15 29.04 -20.94
CA ARG A 447 1.44 28.89 -19.51
C ARG A 447 0.22 28.37 -18.77
N HIS A 448 0.44 27.45 -17.86
CA HIS A 448 -0.62 26.78 -17.08
C HIS A 448 -0.44 27.01 -15.58
N PRO A 449 -1.49 26.99 -14.76
CA PRO A 449 -1.33 26.94 -13.31
C PRO A 449 -0.58 25.67 -12.92
N GLY A 450 0.25 25.77 -11.85
CA GLY A 450 1.02 24.67 -11.30
C GLY A 450 0.41 24.11 -10.02
N ILE A 451 0.48 22.81 -9.83
CA ILE A 451 0.05 22.12 -8.62
C ILE A 451 1.22 21.29 -8.10
N ILE A 452 1.56 21.47 -6.83
CA ILE A 452 2.50 20.63 -6.09
C ILE A 452 1.69 19.53 -5.41
N GLU A 453 1.99 18.30 -5.74
CA GLU A 453 1.44 17.09 -5.11
C GLU A 453 2.43 16.51 -4.12
N VAL A 454 2.03 16.40 -2.86
CA VAL A 454 2.84 15.82 -1.79
C VAL A 454 2.28 14.47 -1.37
N HIS A 455 3.13 13.43 -1.41
CA HIS A 455 2.70 12.08 -1.04
C HIS A 455 2.44 11.91 0.45
N GLY A 456 1.65 10.89 0.78
CA GLY A 456 1.46 10.44 2.16
C GLY A 456 2.60 9.52 2.64
N GLY A 457 2.56 9.18 3.89
CA GLY A 457 3.56 8.34 4.55
C GLY A 457 3.97 8.94 5.87
N PRO A 458 5.10 9.66 5.98
CA PRO A 458 6.05 10.16 4.95
C PRO A 458 6.96 9.09 4.34
N HIS A 459 7.12 7.94 5.00
CA HIS A 459 8.06 6.88 4.61
C HIS A 459 7.50 5.98 3.50
N ALA A 460 7.03 6.60 2.44
CA ALA A 460 6.63 6.03 1.16
C ALA A 460 7.38 6.76 0.03
N GLN A 461 7.01 6.54 -1.22
CA GLN A 461 7.52 7.30 -2.35
C GLN A 461 6.47 7.43 -3.45
N TYR A 462 6.47 8.55 -4.17
CA TYR A 462 5.95 8.62 -5.53
C TYR A 462 6.96 8.01 -6.50
N GLY A 463 6.52 7.63 -7.69
CA GLY A 463 7.45 7.03 -8.63
C GLY A 463 6.89 6.79 -10.01
N CYS A 464 7.41 5.73 -10.62
CA CYS A 464 7.10 5.34 -11.98
C CYS A 464 5.80 4.53 -12.07
N THR A 465 4.72 5.02 -11.44
CA THR A 465 3.38 4.44 -11.46
C THR A 465 2.40 5.29 -12.26
N PHE A 466 1.36 4.67 -12.80
CA PHE A 466 0.22 5.39 -13.33
C PHE A 466 -0.62 5.94 -12.16
N PHE A 467 -0.94 7.23 -12.23
CA PHE A 467 -1.79 7.90 -11.27
C PHE A 467 -2.97 8.53 -11.99
N HIS A 468 -4.17 8.00 -11.81
CA HIS A 468 -5.38 8.49 -12.48
C HIS A 468 -5.67 9.95 -12.09
N GLU A 469 -5.58 10.30 -10.80
CA GLU A 469 -5.75 11.67 -10.31
C GLU A 469 -4.80 12.67 -11.01
N PHE A 470 -3.52 12.32 -11.16
CA PHE A 470 -2.57 13.21 -11.85
C PHE A 470 -2.88 13.37 -13.33
N GLN A 471 -3.37 12.30 -13.98
CA GLN A 471 -3.84 12.38 -15.37
C GLN A 471 -5.08 13.27 -15.49
N VAL A 472 -6.04 13.17 -14.56
CA VAL A 472 -7.23 14.05 -14.50
C VAL A 472 -6.81 15.50 -14.37
N LEU A 473 -5.91 15.85 -13.44
CA LEU A 473 -5.41 17.22 -13.25
C LEU A 473 -4.68 17.74 -14.48
N ALA A 474 -3.80 16.93 -15.08
CA ALA A 474 -3.07 17.32 -16.28
C ALA A 474 -4.01 17.56 -17.48
N ASN A 475 -5.01 16.70 -17.68
CA ASN A 475 -6.01 16.86 -18.73
C ASN A 475 -6.98 18.03 -18.47
N ALA A 476 -7.17 18.43 -17.22
CA ALA A 476 -7.92 19.64 -16.85
C ALA A 476 -7.13 20.94 -17.08
N GLY A 477 -5.87 20.85 -17.52
CA GLY A 477 -5.06 22.00 -17.91
C GLY A 477 -4.07 22.48 -16.85
N TYR A 478 -3.75 21.65 -15.85
CA TYR A 478 -2.77 21.97 -14.79
C TYR A 478 -1.43 21.28 -15.04
N VAL A 479 -0.34 21.96 -14.69
CA VAL A 479 0.98 21.34 -14.55
C VAL A 479 1.05 20.70 -13.18
N VAL A 480 1.26 19.40 -13.10
CA VAL A 480 1.33 18.65 -11.84
C VAL A 480 2.78 18.28 -11.56
N ALA A 481 3.34 18.75 -10.46
CA ALA A 481 4.65 18.35 -9.97
C ALA A 481 4.50 17.51 -8.71
N TYR A 482 5.12 16.34 -8.69
CA TYR A 482 5.16 15.45 -7.54
C TYR A 482 6.58 14.99 -7.26
N SER A 483 6.96 14.91 -5.99
CA SER A 483 8.35 14.71 -5.58
C SER A 483 8.48 13.81 -4.37
N ASN A 484 9.72 13.40 -4.12
CA ASN A 484 10.09 12.63 -2.93
C ASN A 484 11.05 13.48 -2.06
N PRO A 485 10.51 14.23 -1.09
CA PRO A 485 11.32 14.98 -0.13
C PRO A 485 12.04 14.05 0.83
N ARG A 486 12.98 14.57 1.63
CA ARG A 486 13.56 13.84 2.77
C ARG A 486 12.46 13.27 3.65
N GLY A 487 12.67 12.05 4.14
CA GLY A 487 11.63 11.22 4.76
C GLY A 487 11.11 10.11 3.84
N SER A 488 11.25 10.27 2.51
CA SER A 488 10.78 9.25 1.56
C SER A 488 11.65 8.00 1.57
N LYS A 489 11.03 6.83 1.32
CA LYS A 489 11.73 5.55 1.07
C LYS A 489 12.37 5.51 -0.32
N GLY A 490 13.38 4.63 -0.47
CA GLY A 490 14.04 4.40 -1.75
C GLY A 490 15.21 5.33 -2.07
N TYR A 491 15.69 6.08 -1.08
CA TYR A 491 16.82 7.01 -1.22
C TYR A 491 17.93 6.76 -0.18
N GLY A 492 17.89 5.60 0.47
CA GLY A 492 18.77 5.23 1.56
C GLY A 492 18.19 5.56 2.93
N ARG A 493 18.85 5.00 3.97
CA ARG A 493 18.41 5.12 5.36
C ARG A 493 18.46 6.56 5.86
N ASP A 494 19.56 7.25 5.63
CA ASP A 494 19.78 8.60 6.17
C ASP A 494 18.79 9.62 5.58
N PHE A 495 18.50 9.51 4.28
CA PHE A 495 17.50 10.34 3.62
C PHE A 495 16.09 10.10 4.23
N CYS A 496 15.75 8.85 4.50
CA CYS A 496 14.49 8.50 5.13
C CYS A 496 14.42 8.97 6.59
N ALA A 497 15.50 8.84 7.34
CA ALA A 497 15.58 9.18 8.76
C ALA A 497 15.74 10.68 9.05
N ALA A 498 16.03 11.49 8.03
CA ALA A 498 16.32 12.92 8.19
C ALA A 498 15.20 13.74 8.86
N ILE A 499 13.98 13.23 8.87
CA ILE A 499 12.81 13.88 9.49
C ILE A 499 12.32 13.18 10.76
N ARG A 500 13.06 12.19 11.26
CA ARG A 500 12.71 11.48 12.49
C ARG A 500 12.64 12.46 13.65
N GLY A 501 11.48 12.57 14.28
CA GLY A 501 11.22 13.48 15.40
C GLY A 501 11.17 14.98 15.05
N CYS A 502 11.19 15.34 13.76
CA CYS A 502 11.27 16.75 13.36
C CYS A 502 10.58 17.05 12.00
N TRP A 503 9.34 16.60 11.82
CA TRP A 503 8.56 16.95 10.62
C TRP A 503 8.38 18.47 10.49
N GLY A 504 8.29 18.96 9.25
CA GLY A 504 8.15 20.38 8.94
C GLY A 504 9.46 21.14 8.98
N THR A 505 10.59 20.44 8.90
CA THR A 505 11.93 21.03 8.85
C THR A 505 12.54 20.86 7.45
N VAL A 506 13.48 19.94 7.28
CA VAL A 506 14.16 19.71 6.00
C VAL A 506 13.22 19.15 4.91
N ASP A 507 12.18 18.46 5.27
CA ASP A 507 11.11 18.02 4.36
C ASP A 507 10.31 19.21 3.79
N TRP A 508 10.02 20.22 4.61
CA TRP A 508 9.43 21.47 4.14
C TRP A 508 10.39 22.24 3.24
N GLU A 509 11.66 22.34 3.58
CA GLU A 509 12.68 22.98 2.73
C GLU A 509 12.72 22.34 1.34
N ASP A 510 12.63 21.00 1.27
CA ASP A 510 12.61 20.26 0.01
C ASP A 510 11.35 20.59 -0.83
N ILE A 511 10.16 20.56 -0.20
CA ILE A 511 8.90 20.90 -0.88
C ILE A 511 8.87 22.39 -1.29
N HIS A 512 9.39 23.27 -0.47
CA HIS A 512 9.51 24.70 -0.81
C HIS A 512 10.44 24.92 -2.01
N ALA A 513 11.59 24.26 -2.04
CA ALA A 513 12.52 24.30 -3.17
C ALA A 513 11.87 23.77 -4.47
N VAL A 514 11.12 22.67 -4.41
CA VAL A 514 10.37 22.15 -5.55
C VAL A 514 9.30 23.15 -6.00
N SER A 515 8.65 23.85 -5.08
CA SER A 515 7.61 24.85 -5.38
C SER A 515 8.19 26.05 -6.09
N LEU A 516 9.31 26.59 -5.61
CA LEU A 516 10.05 27.69 -6.26
C LEU A 516 10.57 27.27 -7.64
N TRP A 517 11.11 26.05 -7.73
CA TRP A 517 11.59 25.49 -8.99
C TRP A 517 10.46 25.35 -10.02
N LEU A 518 9.27 24.87 -9.62
CA LEU A 518 8.11 24.78 -10.52
C LEU A 518 7.66 26.18 -10.95
N GLN A 519 7.58 27.13 -10.02
CA GLN A 519 7.21 28.52 -10.28
C GLN A 519 8.12 29.20 -11.31
N SER A 520 9.43 28.87 -11.36
CA SER A 520 10.40 29.41 -12.28
C SER A 520 10.26 28.89 -13.72
N LYS A 521 9.40 27.90 -14.00
CA LYS A 521 9.29 27.30 -15.32
C LYS A 521 8.49 28.17 -16.28
N GLU A 522 9.01 28.39 -17.50
CA GLU A 522 8.39 29.21 -18.56
C GLU A 522 6.96 28.76 -18.93
N TYR A 523 6.65 27.47 -18.78
CA TYR A 523 5.31 26.90 -19.05
C TYR A 523 4.35 27.02 -17.86
N VAL A 524 4.76 27.62 -16.73
CA VAL A 524 3.95 27.79 -15.53
C VAL A 524 3.55 29.24 -15.34
N GLN A 525 2.32 29.48 -14.94
CA GLN A 525 1.84 30.82 -14.53
C GLN A 525 2.35 31.09 -13.11
N THR A 526 3.39 31.90 -12.99
CA THR A 526 4.14 32.15 -11.74
C THR A 526 3.29 32.60 -10.55
N LYS A 527 2.15 33.27 -10.80
CA LYS A 527 1.20 33.73 -9.76
C LYS A 527 0.07 32.71 -9.49
N LYS A 528 0.11 31.52 -10.08
CA LYS A 528 -0.96 30.49 -9.95
C LYS A 528 -0.34 29.14 -9.61
N ILE A 529 0.17 29.04 -8.40
CA ILE A 529 0.73 27.80 -7.84
C ILE A 529 -0.19 27.35 -6.70
N GLY A 530 -0.57 26.08 -6.70
CA GLY A 530 -1.31 25.42 -5.63
C GLY A 530 -0.50 24.31 -5.01
N ILE A 531 -0.89 23.91 -3.81
CA ILE A 531 -0.33 22.75 -3.11
C ILE A 531 -1.45 21.83 -2.65
N MET A 532 -1.25 20.52 -2.77
CA MET A 532 -2.17 19.53 -2.26
C MET A 532 -1.48 18.23 -1.85
N GLY A 533 -2.14 17.47 -1.01
CA GLY A 533 -1.72 16.14 -0.65
C GLY A 533 -2.60 15.50 0.41
N GLY A 534 -2.46 14.20 0.59
CA GLY A 534 -3.23 13.43 1.55
C GLY A 534 -2.37 12.82 2.66
N SER A 535 -2.95 12.68 3.88
CA SER A 535 -2.23 12.12 5.03
C SER A 535 -1.04 13.01 5.43
N TYR A 536 0.18 12.49 5.43
CA TYR A 536 1.36 13.35 5.56
C TYR A 536 1.43 14.44 4.47
N GLY A 537 0.95 14.19 3.24
CA GLY A 537 0.83 15.23 2.21
C GLY A 537 -0.13 16.34 2.61
N GLY A 538 -1.22 16.00 3.31
CA GLY A 538 -2.13 16.97 3.94
C GLY A 538 -1.49 17.71 5.11
N TYR A 539 -0.67 17.03 5.91
CA TYR A 539 0.20 17.64 6.92
C TYR A 539 1.09 18.73 6.29
N MET A 540 1.83 18.36 5.24
CA MET A 540 2.75 19.27 4.55
C MET A 540 2.01 20.42 3.87
N THR A 541 0.80 20.18 3.34
CA THR A 541 -0.07 21.24 2.82
C THR A 541 -0.45 22.24 3.92
N ASN A 542 -0.85 21.75 5.09
CA ASN A 542 -1.16 22.60 6.25
C ASN A 542 0.07 23.37 6.73
N TRP A 543 1.23 22.71 6.77
CA TRP A 543 2.48 23.35 7.13
C TRP A 543 2.83 24.49 6.15
N ALA A 544 2.71 24.22 4.85
CA ALA A 544 3.01 25.18 3.79
C ALA A 544 2.15 26.44 3.87
N ILE A 545 0.83 26.31 4.01
CA ILE A 545 -0.08 27.47 4.08
C ILE A 545 0.07 28.30 5.36
N GLY A 546 0.61 27.71 6.42
CA GLY A 546 0.98 28.42 7.64
C GLY A 546 2.38 29.02 7.63
N SER A 547 3.21 28.64 6.64
CA SER A 547 4.61 29.10 6.56
C SER A 547 4.87 30.13 5.46
N THR A 548 3.99 30.23 4.44
CA THR A 548 4.19 31.13 3.29
C THR A 548 2.88 31.46 2.58
N ASP A 549 2.84 32.64 1.97
CA ASP A 549 1.71 33.12 1.14
C ASP A 549 1.92 32.85 -0.37
N MET A 550 2.90 32.02 -0.75
CA MET A 550 3.22 31.79 -2.18
C MET A 550 2.11 31.03 -2.94
N PHE A 551 1.24 30.31 -2.24
CA PHE A 551 0.22 29.47 -2.87
C PHE A 551 -1.09 30.22 -3.09
N THR A 552 -1.62 30.15 -4.31
CA THR A 552 -2.93 30.74 -4.67
C THR A 552 -4.09 30.06 -3.98
N ALA A 553 -4.00 28.76 -3.79
CA ALA A 553 -4.96 27.91 -3.07
C ALA A 553 -4.31 26.59 -2.65
N ALA A 554 -4.95 25.87 -1.72
CA ALA A 554 -4.49 24.60 -1.21
C ALA A 554 -5.63 23.58 -1.08
N ILE A 555 -5.27 22.28 -1.06
CA ILE A 555 -6.19 21.20 -0.74
C ILE A 555 -5.54 20.29 0.29
N SER A 556 -6.09 20.26 1.50
CA SER A 556 -5.66 19.43 2.62
C SER A 556 -6.59 18.23 2.73
N ASP A 557 -6.12 17.05 2.30
CA ASP A 557 -6.92 15.82 2.24
C ASP A 557 -6.50 14.85 3.36
N ARG A 558 -7.47 14.34 4.18
CA ARG A 558 -7.23 13.38 5.28
C ARG A 558 -5.94 13.68 6.06
N CYS A 559 -5.82 14.91 6.49
CA CYS A 559 -4.56 15.49 6.95
C CYS A 559 -4.21 15.13 8.40
N VAL A 560 -2.95 15.39 8.74
CA VAL A 560 -2.49 15.57 10.12
C VAL A 560 -2.33 17.06 10.39
N SER A 561 -2.79 17.53 11.55
CA SER A 561 -2.70 18.94 11.95
C SER A 561 -2.08 19.13 13.32
N ASN A 562 -2.35 18.21 14.23
CA ASN A 562 -1.97 18.28 15.64
C ASN A 562 -1.35 16.94 16.06
N MET A 563 -0.04 16.91 16.16
CA MET A 563 0.72 15.71 16.52
C MET A 563 0.47 15.28 17.96
N VAL A 564 0.10 16.22 18.84
CA VAL A 564 -0.18 15.90 20.24
C VAL A 564 -1.47 15.07 20.35
N SER A 565 -2.55 15.51 19.71
CA SER A 565 -3.81 14.75 19.73
C SER A 565 -3.72 13.47 18.90
N MET A 566 -3.03 13.50 17.75
CA MET A 566 -2.84 12.32 16.92
C MET A 566 -2.09 11.20 17.67
N GLY A 567 -1.16 11.53 18.54
CA GLY A 567 -0.43 10.56 19.35
C GLY A 567 -1.31 9.69 20.25
N GLY A 568 -2.50 10.19 20.63
CA GLY A 568 -3.47 9.47 21.48
C GLY A 568 -4.66 8.88 20.73
N ASN A 569 -5.00 9.37 19.53
CA ASN A 569 -6.24 9.00 18.84
C ASN A 569 -6.06 8.35 17.47
N SER A 570 -4.83 8.11 17.01
CA SER A 570 -4.55 7.29 15.82
C SER A 570 -4.73 5.80 16.13
N ASP A 571 -4.96 5.00 15.09
CA ASP A 571 -4.90 3.54 15.15
C ASP A 571 -3.47 2.98 15.33
N PHE A 572 -2.45 3.87 15.34
CA PHE A 572 -1.05 3.58 15.67
C PHE A 572 -0.55 4.36 16.90
N PRO A 573 -1.12 4.15 18.09
CA PRO A 573 -0.77 4.93 19.27
C PRO A 573 0.63 4.63 19.85
N PHE A 574 1.27 3.56 19.40
CA PHE A 574 2.58 3.10 19.86
C PHE A 574 3.77 3.64 19.03
N GLU A 575 3.53 4.20 17.84
CA GLU A 575 4.59 4.72 16.97
C GLU A 575 5.32 5.94 17.55
N PRO A 576 4.66 6.90 18.22
CA PRO A 576 5.31 8.11 18.75
C PRO A 576 6.47 7.86 19.71
N ASP A 577 6.41 6.82 20.53
CA ASP A 577 7.43 6.56 21.56
C ASP A 577 8.85 6.43 20.99
N ARG A 578 8.99 5.79 19.82
CA ARG A 578 10.29 5.59 19.17
C ARG A 578 10.62 6.62 18.12
N TYR A 579 9.59 7.14 17.47
CA TYR A 579 9.77 8.10 16.40
C TYR A 579 10.08 9.51 16.92
N TRP A 580 9.41 9.91 18.02
CA TRP A 580 9.49 11.23 18.64
C TRP A 580 10.29 11.23 19.95
N GLU A 581 10.92 10.10 20.31
CA GLU A 581 11.65 9.90 21.56
C GLU A 581 10.78 10.10 22.81
N GLY A 582 9.50 9.87 22.71
CA GLY A 582 8.51 9.97 23.77
C GLY A 582 7.11 10.23 23.26
N ASN A 583 6.14 10.01 24.12
CA ASN A 583 4.72 10.21 23.83
C ASN A 583 4.30 11.66 24.08
N CYS A 584 3.03 11.96 23.80
CA CYS A 584 2.48 13.31 23.97
C CYS A 584 2.47 13.83 25.42
N TRP A 585 2.51 12.94 26.42
CA TRP A 585 2.66 13.31 27.84
C TRP A 585 4.12 13.44 28.27
N ASP A 586 5.08 12.83 27.56
CA ASP A 586 6.51 12.91 27.86
C ASP A 586 7.19 14.07 27.12
N ARG A 587 6.80 14.31 25.86
CA ARG A 587 7.43 15.28 24.94
C ARG A 587 6.40 16.16 24.21
N PRO A 588 5.45 16.78 24.92
CA PRO A 588 4.37 17.57 24.28
C PRO A 588 4.92 18.72 23.43
N GLU A 589 6.02 19.37 23.84
CA GLU A 589 6.60 20.52 23.12
C GLU A 589 7.19 20.09 21.78
N ALA A 590 7.84 18.94 21.70
CA ALA A 590 8.42 18.42 20.47
C ALA A 590 7.33 18.10 19.44
N LEU A 591 6.25 17.47 19.90
CA LEU A 591 5.08 17.17 19.07
C LEU A 591 4.33 18.44 18.65
N TRP A 592 4.15 19.39 19.56
CA TRP A 592 3.55 20.69 19.24
C TRP A 592 4.39 21.47 18.24
N LYS A 593 5.71 21.49 18.38
CA LYS A 593 6.64 22.15 17.44
C LYS A 593 6.47 21.61 16.01
N SER A 594 6.16 20.33 15.87
CA SER A 594 5.92 19.66 14.59
C SER A 594 4.43 19.67 14.17
N SER A 595 3.55 20.38 14.87
CA SER A 595 2.11 20.45 14.58
C SER A 595 1.78 21.65 13.68
N PRO A 596 1.24 21.45 12.44
CA PRO A 596 0.87 22.57 11.57
C PRO A 596 -0.15 23.53 12.17
N ILE A 597 -1.05 23.03 13.02
CA ILE A 597 -2.11 23.85 13.63
C ILE A 597 -1.56 25.10 14.35
N ARG A 598 -0.36 25.02 14.92
CA ARG A 598 0.31 26.16 15.57
C ARG A 598 0.61 27.33 14.64
N LEU A 599 0.68 27.07 13.32
CA LEU A 599 0.99 28.07 12.29
C LEU A 599 -0.27 28.71 11.71
N MET A 600 -1.45 28.19 12.00
CA MET A 600 -2.70 28.61 11.33
C MET A 600 -3.08 30.08 11.58
N GLY A 601 -2.62 30.70 12.67
CA GLY A 601 -2.80 32.14 12.88
C GLY A 601 -2.22 33.03 11.79
N GLN A 602 -1.25 32.52 11.01
CA GLN A 602 -0.60 33.24 9.89
C GLN A 602 -1.16 32.85 8.53
N ALA A 603 -1.98 31.77 8.44
CA ALA A 603 -2.48 31.26 7.17
C ALA A 603 -3.40 32.29 6.47
N ARG A 604 -3.21 32.46 5.16
CA ARG A 604 -4.00 33.33 4.29
C ARG A 604 -4.51 32.61 3.04
N THR A 605 -3.96 31.44 2.75
CA THR A 605 -4.23 30.68 1.53
C THR A 605 -5.63 30.04 1.56
N PRO A 606 -6.50 30.31 0.59
CA PRO A 606 -7.78 29.61 0.44
C PRO A 606 -7.59 28.10 0.42
N THR A 607 -8.31 27.35 1.28
CA THR A 607 -8.05 25.93 1.47
C THR A 607 -9.32 25.10 1.42
N LEU A 608 -9.30 24.03 0.61
CA LEU A 608 -10.26 22.94 0.65
C LEU A 608 -9.76 21.87 1.62
N VAL A 609 -10.53 21.55 2.63
CA VAL A 609 -10.28 20.43 3.55
C VAL A 609 -11.19 19.27 3.15
N ILE A 610 -10.61 18.10 2.95
CA ILE A 610 -11.30 16.85 2.61
C ILE A 610 -11.00 15.83 3.69
N HIS A 611 -12.03 15.19 4.28
CA HIS A 611 -11.81 14.19 5.32
C HIS A 611 -12.97 13.19 5.41
N SER A 612 -12.65 11.92 5.76
CA SER A 612 -13.63 10.87 6.01
C SER A 612 -13.97 10.78 7.51
N GLU A 613 -15.23 10.64 7.85
CA GLU A 613 -15.66 10.48 9.26
C GLU A 613 -15.21 9.14 9.86
N GLY A 614 -15.02 8.12 9.03
CA GLY A 614 -14.51 6.80 9.44
C GLY A 614 -12.99 6.65 9.34
N ASP A 615 -12.23 7.74 9.18
CA ASP A 615 -10.78 7.73 9.20
C ASP A 615 -10.27 7.47 10.62
N LEU A 616 -9.72 6.28 10.85
CA LEU A 616 -9.16 5.88 12.13
C LEU A 616 -7.64 6.15 12.21
N ARG A 617 -6.99 6.39 11.07
CA ARG A 617 -5.56 6.69 10.96
C ARG A 617 -5.25 8.14 11.33
N CYS A 618 -5.89 9.06 10.61
CA CYS A 618 -5.86 10.49 10.88
C CYS A 618 -7.29 10.90 11.21
N ASN A 619 -7.65 10.94 12.48
CA ASN A 619 -9.01 11.18 12.90
C ASN A 619 -9.57 12.47 12.29
N ILE A 620 -10.88 12.51 12.02
CA ILE A 620 -11.53 13.66 11.36
C ILE A 620 -11.29 14.98 12.10
N GLU A 621 -11.07 14.94 13.42
CA GLU A 621 -10.76 16.15 14.21
C GLU A 621 -9.51 16.88 13.70
N GLN A 622 -8.57 16.19 13.05
CA GLN A 622 -7.41 16.80 12.43
C GLN A 622 -7.80 17.77 11.30
N GLY A 623 -8.79 17.40 10.49
CA GLY A 623 -9.39 18.27 9.48
C GLY A 623 -10.27 19.37 10.07
N GLU A 624 -11.04 19.06 11.11
CA GLU A 624 -11.91 20.02 11.80
C GLU A 624 -11.11 21.17 12.43
N GLN A 625 -9.96 20.88 13.05
CA GLN A 625 -9.06 21.89 13.61
C GLN A 625 -8.57 22.87 12.53
N ILE A 626 -8.12 22.37 11.38
CA ILE A 626 -7.66 23.22 10.26
C ILE A 626 -8.80 24.06 9.71
N PHE A 627 -9.97 23.45 9.44
CA PHE A 627 -11.13 24.18 8.94
C PHE A 627 -11.58 25.28 9.87
N SER A 628 -11.69 24.99 11.17
CA SER A 628 -12.09 25.97 12.20
C SER A 628 -11.09 27.11 12.31
N ALA A 629 -9.80 26.81 12.35
CA ALA A 629 -8.76 27.83 12.42
C ALA A 629 -8.79 28.78 11.23
N LEU A 630 -8.93 28.25 10.01
CA LEU A 630 -9.04 29.07 8.79
C LEU A 630 -10.31 29.93 8.79
N LYS A 631 -11.45 29.39 9.23
CA LYS A 631 -12.71 30.15 9.29
C LYS A 631 -12.66 31.28 10.32
N ILE A 632 -12.07 31.03 11.48
CA ILE A 632 -11.87 32.05 12.52
C ILE A 632 -10.97 33.20 12.00
N GLN A 633 -9.96 32.89 11.17
CA GLN A 633 -9.10 33.86 10.53
C GLN A 633 -9.73 34.55 9.30
N ASN A 634 -11.02 34.30 9.00
CA ASN A 634 -11.71 34.77 7.78
C ASN A 634 -11.02 34.32 6.47
N VAL A 635 -10.23 33.25 6.49
CA VAL A 635 -9.65 32.68 5.29
C VAL A 635 -10.73 31.88 4.54
N PRO A 636 -10.86 32.03 3.22
CA PRO A 636 -11.82 31.24 2.45
C PRO A 636 -11.51 29.74 2.60
N ALA A 637 -12.39 29.01 3.23
CA ALA A 637 -12.23 27.58 3.43
C ALA A 637 -13.55 26.84 3.15
N ARG A 638 -13.42 25.62 2.61
CA ARG A 638 -14.51 24.65 2.38
C ARG A 638 -14.12 23.33 3.03
N PHE A 639 -15.07 22.68 3.70
CA PHE A 639 -14.87 21.36 4.29
C PHE A 639 -15.79 20.34 3.60
N VAL A 640 -15.22 19.29 3.03
CA VAL A 640 -15.94 18.14 2.48
C VAL A 640 -15.75 16.96 3.41
N ARG A 641 -16.82 16.61 4.13
CA ARG A 641 -16.87 15.48 5.07
C ARG A 641 -17.49 14.29 4.36
N TYR A 642 -16.75 13.21 4.23
CA TYR A 642 -17.27 11.97 3.70
C TYR A 642 -17.86 11.11 4.82
N PRO A 643 -18.92 10.32 4.52
CA PRO A 643 -19.64 9.58 5.54
C PRO A 643 -18.77 8.51 6.23
N ARG A 644 -19.27 8.04 7.38
CA ARG A 644 -18.54 7.13 8.29
C ARG A 644 -18.13 5.79 7.67
N GLU A 645 -18.77 5.39 6.57
CA GLU A 645 -18.46 4.19 5.81
C GLU A 645 -17.18 4.34 4.96
N THR A 646 -16.59 5.54 4.92
CA THR A 646 -15.32 5.80 4.24
C THR A 646 -14.18 5.89 5.25
N SER A 647 -13.00 5.45 4.84
CA SER A 647 -11.79 5.39 5.68
C SER A 647 -10.68 6.32 5.17
N HIS A 648 -9.51 6.28 5.79
CA HIS A 648 -8.29 6.97 5.32
C HIS A 648 -7.94 6.64 3.87
N GLY A 649 -8.21 5.40 3.44
CA GLY A 649 -7.96 4.92 2.09
C GLY A 649 -8.96 5.35 1.02
N MET A 650 -9.98 6.17 1.33
CA MET A 650 -11.13 6.49 0.46
C MET A 650 -10.73 6.90 -0.96
N SER A 651 -9.68 7.69 -1.15
CA SER A 651 -9.22 8.12 -2.47
C SER A 651 -8.72 6.99 -3.38
N ARG A 652 -8.40 5.81 -2.83
CA ARG A 652 -7.84 4.65 -3.56
C ARG A 652 -8.79 3.46 -3.61
N ASN A 653 -9.42 3.12 -2.49
CA ASN A 653 -10.24 1.91 -2.35
C ASN A 653 -11.66 2.18 -1.82
N GLY A 654 -12.01 3.43 -1.58
CA GLY A 654 -13.35 3.83 -1.15
C GLY A 654 -14.44 3.59 -2.20
N PRO A 655 -15.71 3.81 -1.85
CA PRO A 655 -16.84 3.68 -2.78
C PRO A 655 -16.60 4.48 -4.06
N PRO A 656 -16.90 3.93 -5.25
CA PRO A 656 -16.60 4.59 -6.52
C PRO A 656 -17.20 5.99 -6.65
N ASP A 657 -18.43 6.20 -6.23
CA ASP A 657 -19.10 7.51 -6.26
C ASP A 657 -18.40 8.55 -5.36
N MET A 658 -17.89 8.13 -4.19
CA MET A 658 -17.14 9.02 -3.30
C MET A 658 -15.78 9.39 -3.90
N ARG A 659 -15.12 8.46 -4.58
CA ARG A 659 -13.88 8.75 -5.34
C ARG A 659 -14.12 9.75 -6.46
N LEU A 660 -15.20 9.60 -7.20
CA LEU A 660 -15.60 10.53 -8.27
C LEU A 660 -15.89 11.91 -7.71
N HIS A 661 -16.77 11.99 -6.70
CA HIS A 661 -17.13 13.24 -6.05
C HIS A 661 -15.89 13.98 -5.51
N ARG A 662 -14.92 13.24 -4.92
CA ARG A 662 -13.68 13.84 -4.45
C ARG A 662 -12.88 14.50 -5.57
N LEU A 663 -12.74 13.85 -6.72
CA LEU A 663 -12.03 14.41 -7.88
C LEU A 663 -12.76 15.64 -8.44
N ASP A 664 -14.09 15.64 -8.46
CA ASP A 664 -14.89 16.79 -8.89
C ASP A 664 -14.73 17.98 -7.93
N GLU A 665 -14.71 17.77 -6.61
CA GLU A 665 -14.46 18.82 -5.63
C GLU A 665 -13.05 19.41 -5.77
N ILE A 666 -12.04 18.58 -6.03
CA ILE A 666 -10.67 19.00 -6.33
C ILE A 666 -10.63 19.89 -7.58
N LEU A 667 -11.23 19.44 -8.69
CA LEU A 667 -11.29 20.19 -9.94
C LEU A 667 -12.03 21.51 -9.80
N ASN A 668 -13.18 21.51 -9.09
CA ASN A 668 -13.98 22.69 -8.85
C ASN A 668 -13.23 23.72 -7.98
N TRP A 669 -12.46 23.27 -6.99
CA TRP A 669 -11.64 24.13 -6.15
C TRP A 669 -10.53 24.81 -6.97
N TRP A 670 -9.77 24.06 -7.74
CA TRP A 670 -8.74 24.63 -8.62
C TRP A 670 -9.31 25.57 -9.68
N LYS A 671 -10.44 25.20 -10.29
CA LYS A 671 -11.13 26.06 -11.26
C LYS A 671 -11.54 27.38 -10.63
N ARG A 672 -12.06 27.38 -9.43
CA ARG A 672 -12.49 28.58 -8.69
C ARG A 672 -11.32 29.54 -8.46
N TRP A 673 -10.19 29.06 -8.00
CA TRP A 673 -9.11 29.90 -7.53
C TRP A 673 -8.09 30.24 -8.63
N PHE A 674 -7.90 29.38 -9.62
CA PHE A 674 -6.99 29.64 -10.73
C PHE A 674 -7.62 30.43 -11.90
N LYS A 675 -8.94 30.45 -12.08
CA LYS A 675 -9.56 31.28 -13.13
C LYS A 675 -9.61 32.77 -12.81
N GLY A 676 -9.36 33.14 -11.54
CA GLY A 676 -9.56 34.51 -11.06
C GLY A 676 -11.06 34.77 -10.74
N LYS A 677 -11.33 35.62 -9.78
CA LYS A 677 -12.70 36.12 -9.57
C LYS A 677 -13.19 36.71 -10.88
N SER A 678 -14.11 36.06 -11.59
CA SER A 678 -15.10 36.78 -12.36
C SER A 678 -15.76 37.74 -11.36
N SER A 679 -15.55 39.01 -11.51
CA SER A 679 -16.18 40.07 -10.74
C SER A 679 -17.68 39.79 -10.65
N ARG A 680 -18.15 39.40 -9.48
CA ARG A 680 -19.48 39.64 -8.97
C ARG A 680 -19.40 39.84 -7.47
#